data_8f007a71ec53b5c49f655cdc792bda1e
#
_entry.id   8f007a71ec53b5c49f655cdc792bda1e
#
_cell.length_a   1.000
_cell.length_b   1.000
_cell.length_c   1.000
_cell.angle_alpha   90.00
_cell.angle_beta   90.00
_cell.angle_gamma   90.00
#
_symmetry.space_group_name_H-M   'P 1'
#
loop_
_entity.id
_entity.type
_entity.pdbx_description
1 polymer ?
#
loop_
_entity_poly.entity_id
_entity_poly.type
_entity_poly.pdbx_seq_one_letter_code
_entity_poly.pdbx_strand_id
1 'polypeptide(L)'
;MSATTIVKGARFITAVVSLAAASASGAVSRAYAQDPAAPPAETQPLVVTPDFPGDGWVDATQPIGLRLSRPLDLRNERLAVVVGRTDLSALFTVTPTVARYAANTLPLPSGETELVVYVVSRAQEWNEIARLPLRIRTRGGFYKADVKPALTLTTSGQIAPERNGDGSRRAPYTGVTFNPALTTALVNENGTLEVQSNFLAVTKQTQALRFGAQGSSAPKFDLSDYLIKGMSGPLTASVGHVSFGSAKHLISGVASRGVTAGLALAKFGELAVGMLNGSSIVGWDNPVGLAKNDHRIFGASLKLDAIRSRPGSMLFDVSLLHGQQLPQAGFNDGEVNDRERNRGASFHFTGKAPGDRLTLDAGYTVSRFENPADQTLAQGATLVPVKPETKAARFADLSLAILRNASLSKLIKANLTATLRHERIDPLYRSLGASVQANVLQNVLEVSGGLGPLAVQASHARTEDNLDDLESVLKTFTRVTSVNAVLPVGSLLSASKPSAWLPQVTWTLSRTHQFANDVPVNSDFTETHAPDQVSNNQSVDGQWMIGKWKAGYRYNLSRQDNRQLGREKSDLGNLAHNVAAGFSPWSWFDIGATYAFEGARNHELLQRNDTRRVGANVDLRPTRHLGLTSVFSRTWTRDDPQTSETENDDLSIELSQNFKLIRSVAERPSGRLFLRYQRQSASNTAFLNSIREDPVSRRTWALNSGVSLNAF
;
A
#
# COMPACT_ATOMS: atom_id res chain seq x y z
N MET A 1 -6.68 1.70 0.57
CA MET A 1 -5.42 0.99 0.25
C MET A 1 -4.63 1.84 -0.71
N SER A 2 -3.50 2.32 -0.27
CA SER A 2 -2.77 3.44 -0.85
C SER A 2 -2.02 3.08 -2.12
N ALA A 3 -2.11 3.92 -3.13
CA ALA A 3 -1.44 3.83 -4.44
C ALA A 3 0.10 4.01 -4.41
N THR A 4 0.72 3.89 -3.23
CA THR A 4 2.14 4.24 -3.02
C THR A 4 3.11 3.10 -3.32
N THR A 5 2.62 1.89 -3.60
CA THR A 5 3.50 0.71 -3.79
C THR A 5 3.89 0.47 -5.25
N ILE A 6 3.24 1.10 -6.22
CA ILE A 6 3.50 0.86 -7.66
C ILE A 6 4.64 1.74 -8.21
N VAL A 7 5.00 2.83 -7.55
CA VAL A 7 6.01 3.78 -8.08
C VAL A 7 7.45 3.39 -7.74
N LYS A 8 7.69 2.47 -6.82
CA LYS A 8 9.07 2.05 -6.46
C LYS A 8 9.68 0.98 -7.38
N GLY A 9 8.87 0.29 -8.19
CA GLY A 9 9.35 -0.71 -9.15
C GLY A 9 9.94 -0.16 -10.46
N ALA A 10 9.62 1.07 -10.82
CA ALA A 10 10.01 1.64 -12.13
C ALA A 10 11.38 2.34 -12.15
N ARG A 11 12.04 2.52 -11.00
CA ARG A 11 13.36 3.20 -10.93
C ARG A 11 14.57 2.28 -11.04
N PHE A 12 14.40 0.97 -11.10
CA PHE A 12 15.53 0.02 -11.14
C PHE A 12 15.91 -0.48 -12.54
N ILE A 13 15.17 -0.14 -13.58
CA ILE A 13 15.43 -0.62 -14.95
C ILE A 13 16.18 0.40 -15.82
N THR A 14 16.35 1.65 -15.41
CA THR A 14 16.97 2.69 -16.25
C THR A 14 18.48 2.87 -16.02
N ALA A 15 19.12 2.09 -15.15
CA ALA A 15 20.53 2.27 -14.80
C ALA A 15 21.50 1.26 -15.46
N VAL A 16 21.04 0.37 -16.36
CA VAL A 16 21.89 -0.70 -16.94
C VAL A 16 22.19 -0.53 -18.44
N VAL A 17 21.71 0.50 -19.10
CA VAL A 17 21.88 0.64 -20.58
C VAL A 17 22.79 1.81 -21.02
N SER A 18 23.56 2.41 -20.15
CA SER A 18 24.43 3.54 -20.55
C SER A 18 25.89 3.35 -20.17
N LEU A 19 26.51 2.26 -20.61
CA LEU A 19 27.99 2.17 -20.63
C LEU A 19 28.49 1.22 -21.70
N ALA A 20 28.28 1.55 -22.96
CA ALA A 20 29.02 0.93 -24.06
C ALA A 20 28.93 1.83 -25.31
N ALA A 21 29.76 2.87 -25.40
CA ALA A 21 30.21 3.45 -26.66
C ALA A 21 31.12 4.65 -26.37
N ALA A 22 32.41 4.45 -26.30
CA ALA A 22 33.44 5.42 -26.72
C ALA A 22 34.83 4.85 -26.50
N SER A 23 35.44 4.36 -27.56
CA SER A 23 36.87 4.57 -27.81
C SER A 23 37.27 3.82 -29.08
N ALA A 24 37.25 4.53 -30.18
CA ALA A 24 38.02 4.22 -31.37
C ALA A 24 38.49 5.54 -31.97
N SER A 25 39.72 5.88 -31.72
CA SER A 25 40.48 6.75 -32.63
C SER A 25 41.97 6.47 -32.45
N GLY A 26 42.57 6.05 -33.53
CA GLY A 26 43.93 5.60 -33.61
C GLY A 26 44.96 6.71 -33.66
N ALA A 27 46.17 6.32 -33.37
CA ALA A 27 47.36 7.01 -33.82
C ALA A 27 48.43 6.01 -34.22
N VAL A 28 48.77 6.04 -35.48
CA VAL A 28 49.90 5.32 -36.11
C VAL A 28 51.21 5.97 -35.68
N SER A 29 52.17 5.24 -35.20
CA SER A 29 53.59 5.65 -35.19
C SER A 29 54.51 4.47 -35.45
N ARG A 30 55.47 4.78 -36.27
CA ARG A 30 56.39 3.89 -36.97
C ARG A 30 57.33 3.08 -36.09
N ALA A 31 57.62 1.87 -36.62
CA ALA A 31 58.60 0.92 -36.19
C ALA A 31 60.06 1.43 -36.24
N TYR A 32 60.84 1.06 -35.26
CA TYR A 32 62.26 0.79 -35.39
C TYR A 32 62.49 -0.67 -35.08
N ALA A 33 63.14 -1.35 -36.04
CA ALA A 33 63.55 -2.73 -35.92
C ALA A 33 64.74 -2.87 -34.97
N GLN A 34 64.68 -3.76 -34.00
CA GLN A 34 65.84 -4.32 -33.32
C GLN A 34 65.74 -5.86 -33.30
N ASP A 35 66.92 -6.50 -33.43
CA ASP A 35 67.18 -7.91 -33.64
C ASP A 35 66.45 -8.87 -32.65
N PRO A 36 66.20 -10.15 -33.06
CA PRO A 36 65.41 -11.06 -32.26
C PRO A 36 66.30 -11.65 -31.14
N ALA A 37 65.95 -11.28 -29.91
CA ALA A 37 66.33 -12.01 -28.72
C ALA A 37 65.49 -13.29 -28.64
N ALA A 38 66.14 -14.38 -28.21
CA ALA A 38 65.54 -15.73 -28.07
C ALA A 38 64.20 -15.71 -27.37
N PRO A 39 63.20 -16.54 -27.77
CA PRO A 39 61.89 -16.56 -27.17
C PRO A 39 62.00 -16.95 -25.70
N PRO A 40 61.34 -16.15 -24.79
CA PRO A 40 61.19 -16.57 -23.40
C PRO A 40 60.39 -17.86 -23.36
N ALA A 41 60.81 -18.82 -22.53
CA ALA A 41 60.08 -20.05 -22.28
C ALA A 41 58.62 -19.75 -22.02
N GLU A 42 57.71 -20.32 -22.81
CA GLU A 42 56.24 -20.20 -22.61
C GLU A 42 55.90 -20.62 -21.18
N THR A 43 55.67 -19.64 -20.34
CA THR A 43 55.17 -19.86 -18.98
C THR A 43 53.78 -20.41 -19.09
N GLN A 44 53.52 -21.66 -18.79
CA GLN A 44 52.21 -22.28 -18.80
C GLN A 44 51.23 -21.39 -17.97
N PRO A 45 50.02 -21.11 -18.48
CA PRO A 45 49.07 -20.28 -17.79
C PRO A 45 48.75 -20.89 -16.42
N LEU A 46 48.77 -20.08 -15.38
CA LEU A 46 48.42 -20.49 -14.01
C LEU A 46 46.93 -20.73 -13.92
N VAL A 47 46.54 -21.98 -13.66
CA VAL A 47 45.13 -22.39 -13.47
C VAL A 47 44.88 -22.66 -11.99
N VAL A 48 43.73 -22.19 -11.49
CA VAL A 48 43.29 -22.41 -10.11
C VAL A 48 42.20 -23.47 -10.07
N THR A 49 42.39 -24.49 -9.24
CA THR A 49 41.38 -25.51 -8.97
C THR A 49 40.92 -25.37 -7.52
N PRO A 50 39.64 -25.10 -7.27
CA PRO A 50 39.12 -25.03 -5.91
C PRO A 50 39.00 -26.44 -5.29
N ASP A 51 39.07 -26.51 -3.95
CA ASP A 51 38.82 -27.75 -3.19
C ASP A 51 37.41 -27.85 -2.66
N PHE A 52 36.51 -26.99 -3.14
CA PHE A 52 35.08 -27.01 -2.83
C PHE A 52 34.25 -27.47 -4.07
N PRO A 53 32.97 -27.91 -3.86
CA PRO A 53 32.12 -28.40 -4.95
C PRO A 53 31.97 -27.41 -6.09
N GLY A 54 31.83 -27.88 -7.31
CA GLY A 54 31.72 -27.05 -8.52
C GLY A 54 30.43 -26.18 -8.57
N ASP A 55 29.42 -26.50 -7.74
CA ASP A 55 28.23 -25.70 -7.54
C ASP A 55 28.45 -24.47 -6.62
N GLY A 56 29.68 -24.35 -6.06
CA GLY A 56 30.11 -23.21 -5.24
C GLY A 56 29.60 -23.19 -3.79
N TRP A 57 28.92 -24.24 -3.31
CA TRP A 57 28.41 -24.28 -1.95
C TRP A 57 29.49 -24.55 -0.91
N VAL A 58 29.63 -23.65 0.07
CA VAL A 58 30.60 -23.71 1.17
C VAL A 58 29.95 -23.21 2.47
N ASP A 59 30.22 -23.89 3.58
CA ASP A 59 29.80 -23.38 4.88
C ASP A 59 30.67 -22.19 5.32
N ALA A 60 30.08 -21.17 5.97
CA ALA A 60 30.81 -19.96 6.39
C ALA A 60 32.01 -20.23 7.31
N THR A 61 32.05 -21.41 7.94
CA THR A 61 33.12 -21.88 8.82
C THR A 61 34.00 -22.96 8.16
N GLN A 62 33.77 -23.30 6.90
CA GLN A 62 34.55 -24.31 6.18
C GLN A 62 35.84 -23.69 5.64
N PRO A 63 36.99 -24.36 5.81
CA PRO A 63 38.22 -23.91 5.15
C PRO A 63 38.11 -24.03 3.64
N ILE A 64 38.59 -23.03 2.91
CA ILE A 64 38.65 -23.02 1.45
C ILE A 64 40.10 -23.21 1.00
N GLY A 65 40.34 -24.14 0.10
CA GLY A 65 41.63 -24.35 -0.54
C GLY A 65 41.57 -24.07 -2.05
N LEU A 66 42.62 -23.47 -2.56
CA LEU A 66 42.84 -23.18 -3.97
C LEU A 66 44.14 -23.82 -4.37
N ARG A 67 44.11 -24.80 -5.27
CA ARG A 67 45.30 -25.45 -5.81
C ARG A 67 45.74 -24.74 -7.08
N LEU A 68 47.04 -24.51 -7.20
CA LEU A 68 47.64 -23.85 -8.33
C LEU A 68 48.27 -24.90 -9.27
N SER A 69 48.11 -24.79 -10.56
CA SER A 69 48.65 -25.73 -11.58
C SER A 69 50.18 -25.71 -11.69
N ARG A 70 50.81 -24.60 -11.30
CA ARG A 70 52.25 -24.45 -11.17
C ARG A 70 52.63 -23.78 -9.86
N PRO A 71 53.89 -23.96 -9.37
CA PRO A 71 54.37 -23.21 -8.22
C PRO A 71 54.36 -21.69 -8.50
N LEU A 72 53.89 -20.90 -7.55
CA LEU A 72 53.97 -19.44 -7.57
C LEU A 72 55.38 -18.99 -7.21
N ASP A 73 55.96 -18.10 -7.99
CA ASP A 73 57.22 -17.45 -7.64
C ASP A 73 57.02 -16.38 -6.57
N LEU A 74 57.03 -16.76 -5.31
CA LEU A 74 56.78 -15.87 -4.16
C LEU A 74 57.76 -14.69 -4.07
N ARG A 75 58.82 -14.64 -4.90
CA ARG A 75 59.72 -13.47 -4.95
C ARG A 75 59.22 -12.39 -5.89
N ASN A 76 58.51 -12.78 -6.94
CA ASN A 76 58.05 -11.87 -8.01
C ASN A 76 56.55 -11.84 -8.18
N GLU A 77 55.82 -12.80 -7.61
CA GLU A 77 54.37 -12.96 -7.72
C GLU A 77 53.75 -13.08 -6.35
N ARG A 78 52.63 -12.42 -6.13
CA ARG A 78 51.76 -12.66 -4.97
C ARG A 78 50.35 -12.99 -5.41
N LEU A 79 49.67 -13.84 -4.65
CA LEU A 79 48.28 -14.17 -4.89
C LEU A 79 47.39 -13.16 -4.16
N ALA A 80 46.41 -12.59 -4.85
CA ALA A 80 45.36 -11.82 -4.23
C ALA A 80 44.00 -12.52 -4.44
N VAL A 81 43.24 -12.63 -3.38
CA VAL A 81 41.92 -13.29 -3.38
C VAL A 81 40.84 -12.32 -2.88
N VAL A 82 39.91 -12.05 -3.77
CA VAL A 82 38.80 -11.11 -3.52
C VAL A 82 37.50 -11.92 -3.45
N VAL A 83 36.70 -11.74 -2.39
CA VAL A 83 35.38 -12.34 -2.25
C VAL A 83 34.33 -11.23 -2.30
N GLY A 84 33.55 -11.23 -3.37
CA GLY A 84 32.61 -10.16 -3.66
C GLY A 84 33.34 -8.83 -3.92
N ARG A 85 33.33 -7.92 -2.94
CA ARG A 85 34.01 -6.62 -2.98
C ARG A 85 35.11 -6.46 -1.94
N THR A 86 35.41 -7.54 -1.21
CA THR A 86 36.36 -7.50 -0.08
C THR A 86 37.62 -8.28 -0.44
N ASP A 87 38.76 -7.63 -0.33
CA ASP A 87 40.05 -8.26 -0.43
C ASP A 87 40.35 -9.07 0.85
N LEU A 88 40.35 -10.38 0.74
CA LEU A 88 40.64 -11.33 1.80
C LEU A 88 42.03 -11.94 1.69
N SER A 89 42.90 -11.44 0.82
CA SER A 89 44.24 -11.99 0.53
C SER A 89 45.07 -12.21 1.81
N ALA A 90 44.95 -11.27 2.77
CA ALA A 90 45.71 -11.37 4.04
C ALA A 90 45.25 -12.53 4.95
N LEU A 91 44.06 -13.09 4.70
CA LEU A 91 43.49 -14.18 5.47
C LEU A 91 43.78 -15.55 4.83
N PHE A 92 44.38 -15.57 3.63
CA PHE A 92 44.85 -16.79 2.97
C PHE A 92 46.30 -17.07 3.32
N THR A 93 46.57 -18.27 3.80
CA THR A 93 47.93 -18.78 3.92
C THR A 93 48.36 -19.31 2.54
N VAL A 94 49.30 -18.62 1.87
CA VAL A 94 49.75 -18.95 0.52
C VAL A 94 51.07 -19.71 0.60
N THR A 95 51.09 -20.92 0.02
CA THR A 95 52.29 -21.72 -0.27
C THR A 95 52.50 -21.71 -1.78
N PRO A 96 53.66 -22.18 -2.28
CA PRO A 96 53.91 -22.16 -3.74
C PRO A 96 52.81 -22.80 -4.59
N THR A 97 52.11 -23.82 -4.11
CA THR A 97 51.15 -24.62 -4.89
C THR A 97 49.71 -24.55 -4.33
N VAL A 98 49.51 -23.99 -3.14
CA VAL A 98 48.19 -23.98 -2.49
C VAL A 98 47.99 -22.67 -1.72
N ALA A 99 46.84 -22.05 -1.89
CA ALA A 99 46.36 -20.99 -1.00
C ALA A 99 45.20 -21.52 -0.15
N ARG A 100 45.28 -21.35 1.15
CA ARG A 100 44.29 -21.89 2.09
C ARG A 100 43.75 -20.82 2.99
N TYR A 101 42.43 -20.69 3.03
CA TYR A 101 41.69 -19.85 3.99
C TYR A 101 41.26 -20.71 5.17
N ALA A 102 41.61 -20.28 6.39
CA ALA A 102 41.16 -20.92 7.61
C ALA A 102 40.03 -20.08 8.21
N ALA A 103 38.82 -20.61 8.21
CA ALA A 103 37.62 -19.92 8.66
C ALA A 103 37.56 -19.56 10.16
N ASN A 104 38.60 -19.94 10.92
CA ASN A 104 38.68 -19.65 12.37
C ASN A 104 38.97 -18.18 12.68
N THR A 105 39.38 -17.39 11.72
CA THR A 105 39.77 -15.99 11.89
C THR A 105 38.64 -15.02 11.62
N LEU A 106 37.81 -15.24 10.61
CA LEU A 106 36.65 -14.45 10.26
C LEU A 106 35.71 -15.33 9.44
N PRO A 107 34.45 -15.55 9.82
CA PRO A 107 33.52 -16.28 8.99
C PRO A 107 33.27 -15.51 7.68
N LEU A 108 33.18 -16.23 6.56
CA LEU A 108 32.85 -15.64 5.28
C LEU A 108 31.43 -15.07 5.30
N PRO A 109 31.17 -13.93 4.64
CA PRO A 109 29.84 -13.33 4.59
C PRO A 109 28.87 -14.28 3.85
N SER A 110 27.75 -14.62 4.46
CA SER A 110 26.75 -15.49 3.87
C SER A 110 26.08 -14.85 2.65
N GLY A 111 25.72 -15.68 1.67
CA GLY A 111 25.04 -15.26 0.46
C GLY A 111 25.74 -15.76 -0.83
N GLU A 112 25.18 -15.35 -1.95
CA GLU A 112 25.79 -15.60 -3.26
C GLU A 112 26.80 -14.51 -3.57
N THR A 113 28.01 -14.91 -3.91
CA THR A 113 29.13 -14.03 -4.23
C THR A 113 30.08 -14.72 -5.24
N GLU A 114 31.13 -14.03 -5.62
CA GLU A 114 32.18 -14.58 -6.49
C GLU A 114 33.51 -14.53 -5.72
N LEU A 115 34.32 -15.57 -5.90
CA LEU A 115 35.69 -15.61 -5.48
C LEU A 115 36.55 -15.36 -6.72
N VAL A 116 37.28 -14.25 -6.73
CA VAL A 116 38.15 -13.86 -7.84
C VAL A 116 39.60 -13.93 -7.38
N VAL A 117 40.41 -14.65 -8.12
CA VAL A 117 41.81 -14.85 -7.81
C VAL A 117 42.67 -14.10 -8.81
N TYR A 118 43.56 -13.28 -8.30
CA TYR A 118 44.51 -12.51 -9.09
C TYR A 118 45.95 -12.95 -8.75
N VAL A 119 46.81 -12.94 -9.76
CA VAL A 119 48.26 -12.89 -9.56
C VAL A 119 48.69 -11.44 -9.71
N VAL A 120 49.38 -10.94 -8.71
CA VAL A 120 49.90 -9.56 -8.73
C VAL A 120 51.42 -9.66 -8.91
N SER A 121 51.93 -9.10 -10.01
CA SER A 121 53.34 -9.05 -10.32
C SER A 121 54.06 -8.03 -9.42
N ARG A 122 55.40 -8.06 -9.42
CA ARG A 122 56.22 -7.07 -8.69
C ARG A 122 56.01 -5.64 -9.25
N ALA A 123 55.58 -5.53 -10.51
CA ALA A 123 55.19 -4.25 -11.10
C ALA A 123 53.79 -3.76 -10.68
N GLN A 124 53.13 -4.42 -9.74
CA GLN A 124 51.74 -4.11 -9.26
C GLN A 124 50.68 -4.33 -10.35
N GLU A 125 50.91 -5.14 -11.34
CA GLU A 125 49.94 -5.52 -12.35
C GLU A 125 49.05 -6.66 -11.81
N TRP A 126 47.74 -6.50 -11.88
CA TRP A 126 46.74 -7.45 -11.41
C TRP A 126 46.20 -8.26 -12.58
N ASN A 127 46.56 -9.53 -12.65
CA ASN A 127 46.06 -10.45 -13.67
C ASN A 127 45.05 -11.42 -13.04
N GLU A 128 43.80 -11.36 -13.50
CA GLU A 128 42.75 -12.29 -13.08
C GLU A 128 43.07 -13.67 -13.65
N ILE A 129 43.17 -14.68 -12.77
CA ILE A 129 43.49 -16.06 -13.17
C ILE A 129 42.34 -17.04 -12.96
N ALA A 130 41.37 -16.68 -12.09
CA ALA A 130 40.16 -17.46 -11.88
C ALA A 130 39.04 -16.62 -11.33
N ARG A 131 37.79 -16.92 -11.76
CA ARG A 131 36.56 -16.39 -11.22
C ARG A 131 35.65 -17.57 -10.93
N LEU A 132 35.32 -17.79 -9.66
CA LEU A 132 34.59 -18.96 -9.19
C LEU A 132 33.31 -18.50 -8.49
N PRO A 133 32.16 -19.09 -8.80
CA PRO A 133 30.96 -18.82 -8.05
C PRO A 133 31.12 -19.34 -6.62
N LEU A 134 30.74 -18.55 -5.64
CA LEU A 134 30.82 -18.89 -4.22
C LEU A 134 29.50 -18.64 -3.55
N ARG A 135 28.92 -19.68 -2.95
CA ARG A 135 27.65 -19.65 -2.22
C ARG A 135 27.92 -20.05 -0.78
N ILE A 136 27.81 -19.08 0.13
CA ILE A 136 28.23 -19.27 1.52
C ILE A 136 27.01 -19.46 2.41
N ARG A 137 26.93 -20.60 3.11
CA ARG A 137 25.89 -20.94 4.07
C ARG A 137 26.28 -20.48 5.47
N THR A 138 25.28 -20.11 6.27
CA THR A 138 25.46 -19.91 7.70
C THR A 138 25.50 -21.25 8.45
N ARG A 139 25.83 -21.22 9.74
CA ARG A 139 25.85 -22.37 10.65
C ARG A 139 24.44 -22.96 10.85
N GLY A 140 23.87 -23.61 9.95
CA GLY A 140 22.51 -24.16 9.95
C GLY A 140 22.00 -24.41 8.53
N GLY A 141 22.88 -24.30 7.52
CA GLY A 141 22.55 -24.61 6.15
C GLY A 141 21.84 -23.48 5.39
N PHE A 142 21.72 -22.27 5.99
CA PHE A 142 21.16 -21.12 5.31
C PHE A 142 22.27 -20.28 4.67
N TYR A 143 22.11 -19.91 3.41
CA TYR A 143 23.05 -18.99 2.75
C TYR A 143 22.65 -17.51 2.94
N LYS A 144 21.40 -17.26 3.36
CA LYS A 144 20.94 -15.95 3.82
C LYS A 144 20.21 -16.11 5.14
N ALA A 145 20.68 -15.43 6.16
CA ALA A 145 20.03 -15.35 7.47
C ALA A 145 19.96 -13.87 7.86
N ASP A 146 18.82 -13.26 7.60
CA ASP A 146 18.53 -11.86 7.93
C ASP A 146 17.58 -11.83 9.12
N VAL A 147 18.09 -11.46 10.29
CA VAL A 147 17.32 -11.39 11.55
C VAL A 147 17.34 -9.96 12.02
N LYS A 148 16.17 -9.30 11.97
CA LYS A 148 15.99 -7.90 12.34
C LYS A 148 15.01 -7.78 13.50
N PRO A 149 15.49 -7.82 14.74
CA PRO A 149 14.67 -7.42 15.86
C PRO A 149 14.46 -5.90 15.80
N ALA A 150 13.26 -5.46 16.12
CA ALA A 150 12.93 -4.05 16.27
C ALA A 150 12.21 -3.84 17.60
N LEU A 151 12.53 -2.74 18.26
CA LEU A 151 11.94 -2.38 19.51
C LEU A 151 11.55 -0.91 19.48
N THR A 152 10.24 -0.63 19.51
CA THR A 152 9.73 0.72 19.58
C THR A 152 9.15 0.97 20.96
N LEU A 153 9.73 1.90 21.69
CA LEU A 153 9.21 2.42 22.94
C LEU A 153 8.76 3.86 22.68
N THR A 154 7.49 4.14 22.92
CA THR A 154 6.94 5.48 22.81
C THR A 154 6.35 5.87 24.15
N THR A 155 6.87 6.96 24.72
CA THR A 155 6.28 7.60 25.88
C THR A 155 5.70 8.93 25.47
N SER A 156 4.45 9.19 25.83
CA SER A 156 3.81 10.48 25.63
C SER A 156 3.10 10.91 26.90
N GLY A 157 3.21 12.18 27.24
CA GLY A 157 2.56 12.71 28.41
C GLY A 157 2.11 14.14 28.18
N GLN A 158 1.00 14.51 28.79
CA GLN A 158 0.54 15.87 28.84
C GLN A 158 1.18 16.58 30.03
N ILE A 159 2.07 17.53 29.77
CA ILE A 159 2.83 18.25 30.78
C ILE A 159 1.96 19.31 31.46
N ALA A 160 1.11 19.97 30.65
CA ALA A 160 0.20 20.98 31.13
C ALA A 160 -1.23 20.61 30.76
N PRO A 161 -2.16 20.56 31.71
CA PRO A 161 -3.51 20.10 31.49
C PRO A 161 -4.33 21.11 30.67
N GLU A 162 -5.13 20.58 29.79
CA GLU A 162 -6.19 21.29 29.12
C GLU A 162 -7.26 21.69 30.17
N ARG A 163 -7.87 22.87 30.01
CA ARG A 163 -9.08 23.23 30.75
C ARG A 163 -10.29 22.71 30.03
N ASN A 164 -11.17 21.98 30.73
CA ASN A 164 -12.47 21.62 30.20
C ASN A 164 -13.35 22.87 30.02
N GLY A 165 -14.42 22.76 29.27
CA GLY A 165 -15.37 23.87 29.05
C GLY A 165 -16.01 24.42 30.32
N ASP A 166 -16.05 23.63 31.41
CA ASP A 166 -16.51 24.01 32.76
C ASP A 166 -15.42 24.70 33.61
N GLY A 167 -14.23 24.94 33.01
CA GLY A 167 -13.09 25.52 33.72
C GLY A 167 -12.27 24.54 34.55
N SER A 168 -12.72 23.29 34.70
CA SER A 168 -11.95 22.25 35.42
C SER A 168 -10.69 21.85 34.66
N ARG A 169 -9.64 21.52 35.40
CA ARG A 169 -8.39 21.01 34.78
C ARG A 169 -8.51 19.52 34.52
N ARG A 170 -8.26 19.11 33.29
CA ARG A 170 -8.10 17.71 32.96
C ARG A 170 -6.85 17.16 33.65
N ALA A 171 -6.93 15.97 34.25
CA ALA A 171 -5.77 15.37 34.90
C ALA A 171 -4.64 15.13 33.90
N PRO A 172 -3.38 15.51 34.21
CA PRO A 172 -2.24 15.18 33.39
C PRO A 172 -2.12 13.66 33.24
N TYR A 173 -1.65 13.21 32.11
CA TYR A 173 -1.50 11.78 31.87
C TYR A 173 -0.15 11.46 31.28
N THR A 174 0.36 10.28 31.59
CA THR A 174 1.51 9.68 30.91
C THR A 174 1.11 8.32 30.37
N GLY A 175 1.36 8.11 29.10
CA GLY A 175 1.15 6.85 28.42
C GLY A 175 2.47 6.27 27.94
N VAL A 176 2.66 4.98 28.12
CA VAL A 176 3.79 4.26 27.52
C VAL A 176 3.25 3.16 26.64
N THR A 177 3.75 3.12 25.42
CA THR A 177 3.48 2.06 24.42
C THR A 177 4.80 1.40 24.07
N PHE A 178 4.83 0.09 24.12
CA PHE A 178 6.01 -0.72 23.86
C PHE A 178 5.66 -1.76 22.78
N ASN A 179 6.33 -1.71 21.63
CA ASN A 179 6.09 -2.56 20.49
C ASN A 179 7.38 -3.31 20.12
N PRO A 180 7.62 -4.51 20.67
CA PRO A 180 8.65 -5.38 20.17
C PRO A 180 8.20 -6.06 18.88
N ALA A 181 9.11 -6.12 17.92
CA ALA A 181 8.90 -6.76 16.64
C ALA A 181 10.12 -7.61 16.25
N LEU A 182 9.89 -8.69 15.53
CA LEU A 182 10.93 -9.53 14.96
C LEU A 182 10.60 -9.80 13.50
N THR A 183 11.54 -9.52 12.63
CA THR A 183 11.47 -9.95 11.22
C THR A 183 12.68 -10.82 10.92
N THR A 184 12.44 -12.01 10.43
CA THR A 184 13.49 -12.96 10.08
C THR A 184 13.24 -13.48 8.67
N ALA A 185 14.28 -13.53 7.86
CA ALA A 185 14.26 -14.17 6.54
C ALA A 185 15.45 -15.13 6.45
N LEU A 186 15.16 -16.42 6.42
CA LEU A 186 16.13 -17.49 6.28
C LEU A 186 15.95 -18.14 4.91
N VAL A 187 17.02 -18.27 4.15
CA VAL A 187 16.99 -18.86 2.79
C VAL A 187 18.04 -19.96 2.70
N ASN A 188 17.61 -21.13 2.23
CA ASN A 188 18.51 -22.24 1.89
C ASN A 188 18.27 -22.70 0.43
N GLU A 189 18.97 -23.73 -0.03
CA GLU A 189 18.87 -24.25 -1.41
C GLU A 189 17.44 -24.68 -1.79
N ASN A 190 16.72 -25.25 -0.84
CA ASN A 190 15.44 -25.91 -1.08
C ASN A 190 14.24 -25.08 -0.60
N GLY A 191 14.48 -23.96 0.07
CA GLY A 191 13.35 -23.20 0.59
C GLY A 191 13.71 -21.92 1.33
N THR A 192 12.65 -21.25 1.77
CA THR A 192 12.72 -20.04 2.56
C THR A 192 11.84 -20.16 3.80
N LEU A 193 12.27 -19.52 4.89
CA LEU A 193 11.48 -19.34 6.09
C LEU A 193 11.46 -17.85 6.44
N GLU A 194 10.28 -17.26 6.44
CA GLU A 194 10.05 -15.88 6.84
C GLU A 194 9.23 -15.88 8.14
N VAL A 195 9.68 -15.12 9.13
CA VAL A 195 8.98 -14.95 10.40
C VAL A 195 8.85 -13.46 10.66
N GLN A 196 7.63 -13.01 10.93
CA GLN A 196 7.33 -11.68 11.40
C GLN A 196 6.49 -11.80 12.67
N SER A 197 6.77 -10.97 13.67
CA SER A 197 5.94 -10.90 14.86
C SER A 197 5.96 -9.49 15.44
N ASN A 198 4.79 -9.00 15.84
CA ASN A 198 4.59 -7.70 16.46
C ASN A 198 3.76 -7.88 17.72
N PHE A 199 4.25 -7.32 18.83
CA PHE A 199 3.53 -7.30 20.09
C PHE A 199 3.19 -5.85 20.46
N LEU A 200 2.17 -5.69 21.27
CA LEU A 200 1.75 -4.41 21.81
C LEU A 200 1.64 -4.52 23.34
N ALA A 201 2.36 -3.67 24.05
CA ALA A 201 2.18 -3.47 25.46
C ALA A 201 1.86 -2.00 25.76
N VAL A 202 0.86 -1.75 26.60
CA VAL A 202 0.38 -0.40 26.91
C VAL A 202 0.15 -0.21 28.40
N THR A 203 0.39 1.00 28.87
CA THR A 203 0.08 1.35 30.27
C THR A 203 -1.39 1.73 30.44
N LYS A 204 -2.00 2.34 29.42
CA LYS A 204 -3.40 2.74 29.43
C LYS A 204 -4.29 1.64 28.86
N GLN A 205 -5.29 1.22 29.62
CA GLN A 205 -6.27 0.22 29.22
C GLN A 205 -6.99 0.55 27.89
N THR A 206 -7.34 1.84 27.71
CA THR A 206 -8.01 2.32 26.50
C THR A 206 -7.20 2.21 25.22
N GLN A 207 -5.88 1.96 25.35
CA GLN A 207 -4.95 1.74 24.23
C GLN A 207 -4.69 0.25 23.97
N ALA A 208 -5.26 -0.64 24.81
CA ALA A 208 -5.09 -2.08 24.63
C ALA A 208 -5.70 -2.53 23.29
N LEU A 209 -5.05 -3.47 22.61
CA LEU A 209 -5.40 -3.93 21.27
C LEU A 209 -6.87 -4.35 21.13
N ARG A 210 -7.40 -5.03 22.15
CA ARG A 210 -8.77 -5.56 22.17
C ARG A 210 -9.73 -4.76 23.05
N PHE A 211 -9.38 -3.51 23.39
CA PHE A 211 -10.22 -2.67 24.26
C PHE A 211 -11.64 -2.48 23.70
N GLY A 212 -11.80 -2.27 22.39
CA GLY A 212 -13.10 -2.12 21.77
C GLY A 212 -14.03 -3.34 21.91
N ALA A 213 -13.44 -4.56 21.97
CA ALA A 213 -14.21 -5.80 22.11
C ALA A 213 -14.37 -6.27 23.55
N GLN A 214 -13.43 -5.94 24.45
CA GLN A 214 -13.36 -6.48 25.82
C GLN A 214 -13.41 -5.41 26.92
N GLY A 215 -13.41 -4.12 26.54
CA GLY A 215 -13.44 -3.01 27.49
C GLY A 215 -12.27 -3.08 28.49
N SER A 216 -12.60 -2.93 29.76
CA SER A 216 -11.62 -2.93 30.86
C SER A 216 -10.95 -4.30 31.10
N SER A 217 -11.45 -5.38 30.54
CA SER A 217 -10.86 -6.74 30.64
C SER A 217 -9.80 -7.03 29.56
N ALA A 218 -9.61 -6.13 28.56
CA ALA A 218 -8.63 -6.32 27.52
C ALA A 218 -7.21 -6.41 28.10
N PRO A 219 -6.35 -7.35 27.66
CA PRO A 219 -4.98 -7.45 28.15
C PRO A 219 -4.14 -6.24 27.71
N LYS A 220 -3.34 -5.72 28.64
CA LYS A 220 -2.40 -4.61 28.35
C LYS A 220 -1.19 -5.03 27.54
N PHE A 221 -0.87 -6.32 27.51
CA PHE A 221 0.14 -6.93 26.64
C PHE A 221 -0.52 -7.98 25.77
N ASP A 222 -0.39 -7.84 24.47
CA ASP A 222 -1.01 -8.76 23.51
C ASP A 222 -0.14 -8.95 22.27
N LEU A 223 -0.41 -10.06 21.54
CA LEU A 223 0.17 -10.35 20.24
C LEU A 223 -0.65 -9.63 19.18
N SER A 224 -0.09 -8.57 18.60
CA SER A 224 -0.76 -7.76 17.59
C SER A 224 -0.95 -8.54 16.30
N ASP A 225 0.15 -8.88 15.66
CA ASP A 225 0.17 -9.68 14.44
C ASP A 225 1.45 -10.51 14.37
N TYR A 226 1.37 -11.63 13.69
CA TYR A 226 2.53 -12.43 13.34
C TYR A 226 2.26 -13.22 12.06
N LEU A 227 3.33 -13.58 11.37
CA LEU A 227 3.31 -14.44 10.19
C LEU A 227 4.55 -15.32 10.21
N ILE A 228 4.35 -16.63 10.08
CA ILE A 228 5.41 -17.59 9.81
C ILE A 228 5.08 -18.19 8.44
N LYS A 229 5.95 -17.98 7.47
CA LYS A 229 5.78 -18.48 6.10
C LYS A 229 7.00 -19.31 5.71
N GLY A 230 6.74 -20.55 5.34
CA GLY A 230 7.73 -21.48 4.82
C GLY A 230 7.46 -21.84 3.38
N MET A 231 8.52 -21.95 2.58
CA MET A 231 8.48 -22.47 1.22
C MET A 231 9.53 -23.57 1.10
N SER A 232 9.15 -24.71 0.51
CA SER A 232 10.08 -25.82 0.24
C SER A 232 9.70 -26.47 -1.09
N GLY A 233 10.54 -26.27 -2.11
CA GLY A 233 10.22 -26.67 -3.46
C GLY A 233 8.87 -26.10 -3.93
N PRO A 234 7.91 -26.93 -4.36
CA PRO A 234 6.61 -26.48 -4.81
C PRO A 234 5.62 -26.18 -3.67
N LEU A 235 5.97 -26.50 -2.43
CA LEU A 235 5.08 -26.32 -1.28
C LEU A 235 5.32 -25.00 -0.58
N THR A 236 4.23 -24.29 -0.29
CA THR A 236 4.19 -23.09 0.56
C THR A 236 3.25 -23.32 1.72
N ALA A 237 3.64 -22.97 2.93
CA ALA A 237 2.78 -23.00 4.10
C ALA A 237 2.94 -21.71 4.91
N SER A 238 1.84 -21.21 5.46
CA SER A 238 1.88 -20.01 6.31
C SER A 238 0.95 -20.16 7.49
N VAL A 239 1.34 -19.61 8.63
CA VAL A 239 0.53 -19.56 9.86
C VAL A 239 0.66 -18.18 10.50
N GLY A 240 -0.43 -17.68 11.06
CA GLY A 240 -0.51 -16.35 11.66
C GLY A 240 -1.50 -15.45 10.94
N HIS A 241 -1.17 -14.18 10.75
CA HIS A 241 -1.96 -13.25 9.94
C HIS A 241 -1.74 -13.54 8.46
N VAL A 242 -2.60 -14.35 7.91
CA VAL A 242 -2.57 -14.80 6.52
C VAL A 242 -3.72 -14.17 5.74
N SER A 243 -3.54 -14.00 4.45
CA SER A 243 -4.62 -13.64 3.52
C SER A 243 -4.88 -14.78 2.57
N PHE A 244 -6.15 -15.00 2.22
CA PHE A 244 -6.56 -16.07 1.32
C PHE A 244 -7.67 -15.60 0.37
N GLY A 245 -7.66 -16.13 -0.85
CA GLY A 245 -8.72 -16.00 -1.84
C GLY A 245 -8.49 -14.90 -2.86
N SER A 246 -8.88 -15.21 -4.09
CA SER A 246 -8.83 -14.32 -5.27
C SER A 246 -10.19 -14.23 -5.99
N ALA A 247 -11.20 -14.99 -5.54
CA ALA A 247 -12.52 -14.99 -6.15
C ALA A 247 -13.33 -13.76 -5.72
N LYS A 248 -13.56 -12.84 -6.66
CA LYS A 248 -14.14 -11.50 -6.47
C LYS A 248 -15.37 -11.47 -5.56
N HIS A 249 -16.32 -12.39 -5.75
CA HIS A 249 -17.59 -12.41 -5.02
C HIS A 249 -17.67 -13.48 -3.93
N LEU A 250 -16.75 -14.46 -3.89
CA LEU A 250 -16.83 -15.56 -2.94
C LEU A 250 -15.84 -15.41 -1.78
N ILE A 251 -14.55 -15.27 -2.11
CA ILE A 251 -13.46 -15.13 -1.15
C ILE A 251 -12.38 -14.23 -1.74
N SER A 252 -12.36 -12.99 -1.30
CA SER A 252 -11.54 -11.94 -1.89
C SER A 252 -10.61 -11.33 -0.85
N GLY A 253 -9.41 -11.92 -0.73
CA GLY A 253 -8.37 -11.36 0.14
C GLY A 253 -8.77 -11.32 1.61
N VAL A 254 -9.47 -12.35 2.12
CA VAL A 254 -9.79 -12.44 3.54
C VAL A 254 -8.49 -12.50 4.31
N ALA A 255 -8.23 -11.50 5.14
CA ALA A 255 -7.03 -11.40 5.96
C ALA A 255 -7.40 -11.56 7.43
N SER A 256 -6.89 -12.62 8.06
CA SER A 256 -7.12 -12.91 9.48
C SER A 256 -6.07 -13.89 9.98
N ARG A 257 -6.10 -14.22 11.28
CA ARG A 257 -5.31 -15.33 11.81
C ARG A 257 -5.82 -16.66 11.28
N GLY A 258 -4.88 -17.50 10.90
CA GLY A 258 -5.19 -18.81 10.34
C GLY A 258 -3.97 -19.52 9.82
N VAL A 259 -4.23 -20.50 8.99
CA VAL A 259 -3.22 -21.28 8.27
C VAL A 259 -3.56 -21.34 6.79
N THR A 260 -2.54 -21.28 5.95
CA THR A 260 -2.69 -21.48 4.50
C THR A 260 -1.61 -22.44 4.01
N ALA A 261 -1.93 -23.22 2.99
CA ALA A 261 -0.99 -24.06 2.29
C ALA A 261 -1.21 -23.94 0.78
N GLY A 262 -0.14 -23.91 0.01
CA GLY A 262 -0.14 -23.84 -1.44
C GLY A 262 0.78 -24.91 -2.02
N LEU A 263 0.38 -25.47 -3.16
CA LEU A 263 1.15 -26.41 -3.94
C LEU A 263 1.24 -25.90 -5.38
N ALA A 264 2.43 -25.52 -5.81
CA ALA A 264 2.69 -25.17 -7.20
C ALA A 264 2.67 -26.44 -8.07
N LEU A 265 1.79 -26.48 -9.06
CA LEU A 265 1.63 -27.60 -10.00
C LEU A 265 2.57 -27.43 -11.21
N ALA A 266 3.85 -27.20 -10.96
CA ALA A 266 4.87 -26.85 -11.94
C ALA A 266 4.42 -25.65 -12.82
N LYS A 267 4.35 -25.85 -14.14
CA LYS A 267 3.93 -24.80 -15.09
C LYS A 267 2.42 -24.79 -15.36
N PHE A 268 1.65 -25.63 -14.66
CA PHE A 268 0.22 -25.78 -14.94
C PHE A 268 -0.68 -24.92 -14.06
N GLY A 269 -0.19 -24.49 -12.91
CA GLY A 269 -1.02 -23.74 -11.99
C GLY A 269 -0.62 -23.91 -10.53
N GLU A 270 -1.59 -23.67 -9.66
CA GLU A 270 -1.42 -23.68 -8.20
C GLU A 270 -2.70 -24.19 -7.54
N LEU A 271 -2.52 -25.07 -6.57
CA LEU A 271 -3.57 -25.45 -5.60
C LEU A 271 -3.28 -24.74 -4.29
N ALA A 272 -4.25 -24.03 -3.73
CA ALA A 272 -4.13 -23.40 -2.43
C ALA A 272 -5.31 -23.74 -1.53
N VAL A 273 -5.06 -23.92 -0.24
CA VAL A 273 -6.07 -24.11 0.79
C VAL A 273 -5.80 -23.20 1.96
N GLY A 274 -6.85 -22.76 2.64
CA GLY A 274 -6.72 -21.87 3.79
C GLY A 274 -7.84 -22.13 4.81
N MET A 275 -7.49 -21.99 6.08
CA MET A 275 -8.44 -21.96 7.19
C MET A 275 -8.13 -20.74 8.05
N LEU A 276 -9.10 -19.83 8.14
CA LEU A 276 -8.94 -18.52 8.77
C LEU A 276 -10.01 -18.32 9.85
N ASN A 277 -9.69 -17.45 10.79
CA ASN A 277 -10.66 -16.95 11.76
C ASN A 277 -11.61 -15.96 11.08
N GLY A 278 -12.91 -16.08 11.31
CA GLY A 278 -13.91 -15.11 10.88
C GLY A 278 -13.96 -13.83 11.71
N SER A 279 -13.30 -13.78 12.88
CA SER A 279 -13.25 -12.61 13.75
C SER A 279 -12.03 -11.74 13.42
N SER A 280 -12.18 -10.41 13.40
CA SER A 280 -11.13 -9.48 12.96
C SER A 280 -9.94 -9.36 13.92
N ILE A 281 -10.14 -9.52 15.23
CA ILE A 281 -9.09 -9.32 16.24
C ILE A 281 -8.97 -10.52 17.16
N VAL A 282 -7.83 -11.19 17.10
CA VAL A 282 -7.51 -12.37 17.92
C VAL A 282 -6.22 -12.07 18.69
N GLY A 283 -6.23 -12.36 19.98
CA GLY A 283 -5.08 -12.09 20.83
C GLY A 283 -4.19 -13.31 21.06
N TRP A 284 -3.36 -13.19 22.08
CA TRP A 284 -2.44 -14.22 22.49
C TRP A 284 -3.11 -15.54 22.92
N ASP A 285 -4.34 -15.47 23.47
CA ASP A 285 -5.15 -16.59 23.91
C ASP A 285 -5.61 -17.52 22.78
N ASN A 286 -5.57 -17.05 21.55
CA ASN A 286 -5.87 -17.83 20.35
C ASN A 286 -4.85 -17.52 19.23
N PRO A 287 -3.58 -17.97 19.38
CA PRO A 287 -2.50 -17.55 18.51
C PRO A 287 -2.73 -17.95 17.04
N VAL A 288 -3.27 -19.13 16.78
CA VAL A 288 -3.57 -19.59 15.40
C VAL A 288 -4.90 -19.04 14.88
N GLY A 289 -5.77 -18.54 15.77
CA GLY A 289 -7.08 -18.01 15.38
C GLY A 289 -8.18 -19.06 15.23
N LEU A 290 -7.89 -20.35 15.39
CA LEU A 290 -8.79 -21.44 15.04
C LEU A 290 -9.37 -22.18 16.26
N ALA A 291 -9.18 -21.66 17.48
CA ALA A 291 -9.67 -22.32 18.71
C ALA A 291 -11.21 -22.35 18.81
N LYS A 292 -11.87 -21.31 18.28
CA LYS A 292 -13.34 -21.20 18.32
C LYS A 292 -13.96 -21.73 17.03
N ASN A 293 -14.81 -22.76 17.14
CA ASN A 293 -15.49 -23.35 15.99
C ASN A 293 -16.43 -22.35 15.28
N ASP A 294 -16.98 -21.41 16.02
CA ASP A 294 -17.99 -20.45 15.55
C ASP A 294 -17.42 -19.33 14.68
N HIS A 295 -16.11 -19.31 14.51
CA HIS A 295 -15.40 -18.30 13.73
C HIS A 295 -14.37 -18.95 12.81
N ARG A 296 -14.81 -19.84 11.91
CA ARG A 296 -13.91 -20.52 10.98
C ARG A 296 -14.37 -20.34 9.54
N ILE A 297 -13.45 -19.93 8.69
CA ILE A 297 -13.64 -19.83 7.24
C ILE A 297 -12.60 -20.74 6.60
N PHE A 298 -13.07 -21.75 5.88
CA PHE A 298 -12.27 -22.64 5.06
C PHE A 298 -12.40 -22.21 3.59
N GLY A 299 -11.28 -22.09 2.89
CA GLY A 299 -11.22 -21.81 1.46
C GLY A 299 -10.29 -22.79 0.74
N ALA A 300 -10.62 -23.11 -0.49
CA ALA A 300 -9.75 -23.83 -1.40
C ALA A 300 -9.79 -23.17 -2.78
N SER A 301 -8.67 -23.09 -3.46
CA SER A 301 -8.61 -22.57 -4.84
C SER A 301 -7.67 -23.41 -5.69
N LEU A 302 -8.06 -23.62 -6.94
CA LEU A 302 -7.27 -24.28 -7.96
C LEU A 302 -7.18 -23.34 -9.15
N LYS A 303 -5.98 -22.83 -9.42
CA LYS A 303 -5.64 -22.03 -10.59
C LYS A 303 -4.94 -22.89 -11.63
N LEU A 304 -5.40 -22.84 -12.86
CA LEU A 304 -4.84 -23.59 -13.97
C LEU A 304 -4.47 -22.64 -15.12
N ASP A 305 -3.26 -22.81 -15.64
CA ASP A 305 -2.79 -22.11 -16.83
C ASP A 305 -2.89 -23.08 -18.03
N ALA A 306 -3.83 -22.80 -18.95
CA ALA A 306 -4.13 -23.71 -20.04
C ALA A 306 -3.08 -23.65 -21.17
N ILE A 307 -2.37 -22.54 -21.35
CA ILE A 307 -1.45 -22.35 -22.46
C ILE A 307 0.00 -22.26 -22.00
N ARG A 308 0.70 -23.41 -22.00
CA ARG A 308 2.09 -23.53 -21.55
C ARG A 308 3.09 -22.64 -22.30
N SER A 309 2.86 -22.40 -23.59
CA SER A 309 3.72 -21.56 -24.44
C SER A 309 3.55 -20.07 -24.18
N ARG A 310 2.47 -19.67 -23.51
CA ARG A 310 2.13 -18.28 -23.16
C ARG A 310 1.54 -18.21 -21.76
N PRO A 311 2.35 -18.39 -20.71
CA PRO A 311 1.86 -18.39 -19.33
C PRO A 311 1.06 -17.12 -19.01
N GLY A 312 -0.07 -17.29 -18.32
CA GLY A 312 -0.98 -16.19 -17.95
C GLY A 312 -1.88 -15.68 -19.07
N SER A 313 -1.87 -16.32 -20.27
CA SER A 313 -2.75 -15.91 -21.36
C SER A 313 -4.14 -16.55 -21.29
N MET A 314 -4.28 -17.68 -20.60
CA MET A 314 -5.57 -18.35 -20.42
C MET A 314 -5.59 -19.04 -19.04
N LEU A 315 -6.20 -18.39 -18.08
CA LEU A 315 -6.27 -18.84 -16.70
C LEU A 315 -7.68 -19.24 -16.32
N PHE A 316 -7.80 -20.36 -15.65
CA PHE A 316 -9.00 -20.82 -14.99
C PHE A 316 -8.76 -20.89 -13.50
N ASP A 317 -9.64 -20.32 -12.70
CA ASP A 317 -9.60 -20.38 -11.23
C ASP A 317 -10.94 -20.94 -10.73
N VAL A 318 -10.87 -22.01 -9.96
CA VAL A 318 -12.02 -22.58 -9.24
C VAL A 318 -11.77 -22.39 -7.76
N SER A 319 -12.69 -21.71 -7.09
CA SER A 319 -12.58 -21.44 -5.67
C SER A 319 -13.78 -21.98 -4.92
N LEU A 320 -13.55 -22.56 -3.74
CA LEU A 320 -14.55 -23.09 -2.83
C LEU A 320 -14.47 -22.38 -1.49
N LEU A 321 -15.63 -22.15 -0.88
CA LEU A 321 -15.77 -21.58 0.47
C LEU A 321 -16.69 -22.43 1.32
N HIS A 322 -16.29 -22.65 2.56
CA HIS A 322 -17.14 -23.15 3.64
C HIS A 322 -16.77 -22.41 4.93
N GLY A 323 -17.72 -21.70 5.52
CA GLY A 323 -17.43 -20.91 6.71
C GLY A 323 -18.63 -20.73 7.63
N GLN A 324 -18.31 -20.37 8.86
CA GLN A 324 -19.29 -19.91 9.84
C GLN A 324 -18.68 -18.80 10.70
N GLN A 325 -19.53 -17.85 11.08
CA GLN A 325 -19.14 -16.70 11.87
C GLN A 325 -20.31 -16.26 12.75
N LEU A 326 -20.02 -15.87 13.98
CA LEU A 326 -20.96 -15.06 14.76
C LEU A 326 -20.82 -13.60 14.27
N PRO A 327 -21.94 -12.90 13.99
CA PRO A 327 -21.89 -11.47 13.76
C PRO A 327 -21.16 -10.79 14.91
N GLN A 328 -20.30 -9.85 14.61
CA GLN A 328 -19.75 -9.00 15.66
C GLN A 328 -20.93 -8.23 16.27
N ALA A 329 -21.04 -8.23 17.61
CA ALA A 329 -22.04 -7.47 18.30
C ALA A 329 -22.05 -6.05 17.76
N GLY A 330 -23.01 -5.73 16.93
CA GLY A 330 -23.23 -4.41 16.38
C GLY A 330 -23.71 -3.46 17.47
N PHE A 331 -23.74 -2.17 17.18
CA PHE A 331 -24.27 -1.15 18.08
C PHE A 331 -25.79 -1.25 18.35
N ASN A 332 -26.46 -2.28 17.83
CA ASN A 332 -27.90 -2.48 17.97
C ASN A 332 -28.17 -3.45 19.10
N ASP A 333 -28.40 -2.90 20.29
CA ASP A 333 -29.03 -3.63 21.39
C ASP A 333 -30.41 -4.10 20.94
N GLY A 334 -30.57 -5.39 20.68
CA GLY A 334 -31.85 -6.02 20.34
C GLY A 334 -31.90 -6.81 19.03
N GLU A 335 -30.84 -6.79 18.21
CA GLU A 335 -30.73 -7.72 17.09
C GLU A 335 -30.30 -9.11 17.57
N VAL A 336 -31.01 -10.11 17.10
CA VAL A 336 -30.69 -11.50 17.33
C VAL A 336 -29.41 -11.86 16.56
N ASN A 337 -28.32 -12.11 17.27
CA ASN A 337 -27.03 -12.45 16.69
C ASN A 337 -26.97 -13.97 16.38
N ASP A 338 -27.62 -14.37 15.31
CA ASP A 338 -27.55 -15.75 14.83
C ASP A 338 -26.23 -16.05 14.15
N ARG A 339 -25.77 -17.29 14.33
CA ARG A 339 -24.58 -17.79 13.62
C ARG A 339 -24.82 -17.81 12.12
N GLU A 340 -23.99 -17.10 11.38
CA GLU A 340 -23.98 -17.11 9.92
C GLU A 340 -23.22 -18.32 9.40
N ARG A 341 -23.80 -19.05 8.44
CA ARG A 341 -23.13 -20.11 7.70
C ARG A 341 -23.14 -19.82 6.21
N ASN A 342 -22.03 -20.11 5.57
CA ASN A 342 -21.88 -19.89 4.15
C ASN A 342 -21.16 -21.06 3.47
N ARG A 343 -21.69 -21.49 2.31
CA ARG A 343 -21.04 -22.43 1.40
C ARG A 343 -21.15 -21.87 -0.01
N GLY A 344 -20.05 -21.91 -0.75
CA GLY A 344 -20.08 -21.39 -2.10
C GLY A 344 -19.00 -21.96 -2.99
N ALA A 345 -19.19 -21.75 -4.28
CA ALA A 345 -18.24 -22.09 -5.32
C ALA A 345 -18.16 -20.93 -6.32
N SER A 346 -16.97 -20.66 -6.81
CA SER A 346 -16.71 -19.65 -7.83
C SER A 346 -15.87 -20.24 -8.95
N PHE A 347 -16.23 -19.87 -10.17
CA PHE A 347 -15.46 -20.13 -11.37
C PHE A 347 -15.05 -18.80 -11.97
N HIS A 348 -13.76 -18.64 -12.29
CA HIS A 348 -13.20 -17.43 -12.86
C HIS A 348 -12.31 -17.78 -14.05
N PHE A 349 -12.42 -17.00 -15.10
CA PHE A 349 -11.69 -17.16 -16.35
C PHE A 349 -11.04 -15.83 -16.74
N THR A 350 -9.75 -15.86 -17.03
CA THR A 350 -9.03 -14.74 -17.64
C THR A 350 -8.43 -15.19 -18.96
N GLY A 351 -8.75 -14.50 -20.04
CA GLY A 351 -8.23 -14.75 -21.38
C GLY A 351 -7.56 -13.52 -21.98
N LYS A 352 -6.39 -13.70 -22.60
CA LYS A 352 -5.66 -12.64 -23.31
C LYS A 352 -5.34 -13.07 -24.72
N ALA A 353 -5.83 -12.32 -25.71
CA ALA A 353 -5.51 -12.55 -27.11
C ALA A 353 -4.02 -12.31 -27.42
N PRO A 354 -3.48 -12.84 -28.55
CA PRO A 354 -2.12 -12.55 -28.97
C PRO A 354 -1.83 -11.05 -29.04
N GLY A 355 -0.71 -10.63 -28.44
CA GLY A 355 -0.35 -9.24 -28.35
C GLY A 355 -1.11 -8.44 -27.28
N ASP A 356 -1.88 -9.09 -26.40
CA ASP A 356 -2.64 -8.50 -25.29
C ASP A 356 -3.52 -7.30 -25.68
N ARG A 357 -4.06 -7.33 -26.92
CA ARG A 357 -4.97 -6.28 -27.38
C ARG A 357 -6.38 -6.44 -26.83
N LEU A 358 -6.79 -7.69 -26.61
CA LEU A 358 -8.07 -8.03 -26.04
C LEU A 358 -7.85 -8.85 -24.79
N THR A 359 -8.46 -8.44 -23.70
CA THR A 359 -8.48 -9.17 -22.44
C THR A 359 -9.93 -9.37 -22.01
N LEU A 360 -10.29 -10.61 -21.72
CA LEU A 360 -11.56 -10.97 -21.10
C LEU A 360 -11.30 -11.49 -19.69
N ASP A 361 -12.01 -10.96 -18.72
CA ASP A 361 -12.00 -11.39 -17.33
C ASP A 361 -13.45 -11.64 -16.91
N ALA A 362 -13.82 -12.89 -16.61
CA ALA A 362 -15.20 -13.25 -16.36
C ALA A 362 -15.31 -14.24 -15.20
N GLY A 363 -16.34 -14.09 -14.38
CA GLY A 363 -16.57 -14.97 -13.25
C GLY A 363 -18.04 -15.24 -12.97
N TYR A 364 -18.29 -16.44 -12.43
CA TYR A 364 -19.59 -16.86 -11.95
C TYR A 364 -19.43 -17.50 -10.56
N THR A 365 -20.24 -17.04 -9.62
CA THR A 365 -20.18 -17.47 -8.23
C THR A 365 -21.55 -17.82 -7.73
N VAL A 366 -21.65 -18.95 -7.01
CA VAL A 366 -22.85 -19.36 -6.31
C VAL A 366 -22.55 -19.43 -4.81
N SER A 367 -23.41 -18.82 -4.02
CA SER A 367 -23.30 -18.79 -2.58
C SER A 367 -24.61 -19.22 -1.94
N ARG A 368 -24.55 -20.20 -1.05
CA ARG A 368 -25.64 -20.57 -0.16
C ARG A 368 -25.33 -19.99 1.22
N PHE A 369 -26.16 -19.09 1.66
CA PHE A 369 -26.03 -18.39 2.93
C PHE A 369 -27.19 -18.70 3.86
N GLU A 370 -26.90 -18.97 5.11
CA GLU A 370 -27.90 -19.29 6.14
C GLU A 370 -27.49 -18.70 7.50
N ASN A 371 -28.48 -18.22 8.24
CA ASN A 371 -28.39 -17.88 9.66
C ASN A 371 -29.10 -18.96 10.46
N PRO A 372 -28.40 -19.99 10.94
CA PRO A 372 -29.03 -20.97 11.82
C PRO A 372 -29.31 -20.34 13.19
N ALA A 373 -30.44 -20.66 13.76
CA ALA A 373 -30.74 -20.36 15.15
C ALA A 373 -29.64 -20.98 16.04
N ASP A 374 -29.00 -20.17 16.88
CA ASP A 374 -28.05 -20.62 17.87
C ASP A 374 -28.70 -20.63 19.25
N GLN A 375 -28.99 -21.84 19.78
CA GLN A 375 -29.62 -22.00 21.09
C GLN A 375 -28.81 -21.40 22.24
N THR A 376 -27.52 -21.24 22.09
CA THR A 376 -26.65 -20.57 23.09
C THR A 376 -26.81 -19.06 23.14
N LEU A 377 -27.22 -18.45 22.02
CA LEU A 377 -27.47 -17.00 21.90
C LEU A 377 -28.93 -16.63 22.18
N ALA A 378 -29.84 -17.65 22.17
CA ALA A 378 -31.29 -17.50 22.26
C ALA A 378 -31.81 -17.40 23.70
N GLN A 379 -31.03 -17.05 24.69
CA GLN A 379 -31.51 -16.96 26.08
C GLN A 379 -32.63 -15.92 26.20
N GLY A 380 -33.88 -16.39 26.03
CA GLY A 380 -35.09 -15.60 26.28
C GLY A 380 -35.66 -14.83 25.07
N ALA A 381 -35.14 -14.97 23.86
CA ALA A 381 -35.69 -14.33 22.66
C ALA A 381 -36.31 -15.36 21.71
N THR A 382 -37.43 -15.00 21.06
CA THR A 382 -38.01 -15.78 19.96
C THR A 382 -37.21 -15.52 18.69
N LEU A 383 -36.38 -16.48 18.30
CA LEU A 383 -35.58 -16.37 17.06
C LEU A 383 -36.49 -16.65 15.86
N VAL A 384 -36.45 -15.74 14.88
CA VAL A 384 -37.06 -15.99 13.57
C VAL A 384 -36.01 -16.71 12.71
N PRO A 385 -36.17 -17.98 12.35
CA PRO A 385 -35.18 -18.65 11.51
C PRO A 385 -35.16 -18.04 10.15
N VAL A 386 -33.99 -17.55 9.72
CA VAL A 386 -33.79 -17.07 8.36
C VAL A 386 -33.70 -18.27 7.42
N LYS A 387 -34.53 -18.25 6.38
CA LYS A 387 -34.51 -19.30 5.36
C LYS A 387 -33.19 -19.30 4.60
N PRO A 388 -32.54 -20.46 4.43
CA PRO A 388 -31.31 -20.53 3.63
C PRO A 388 -31.58 -20.14 2.18
N GLU A 389 -30.78 -19.20 1.64
CA GLU A 389 -30.87 -18.72 0.28
C GLU A 389 -29.64 -19.12 -0.52
N THR A 390 -29.90 -19.59 -1.77
CA THR A 390 -28.83 -19.85 -2.74
C THR A 390 -28.94 -18.84 -3.86
N LYS A 391 -27.96 -17.97 -3.97
CA LYS A 391 -27.93 -16.84 -4.90
C LYS A 391 -26.62 -16.82 -5.68
N ALA A 392 -26.62 -16.13 -6.82
CA ALA A 392 -25.48 -16.05 -7.70
C ALA A 392 -24.97 -14.62 -7.88
N ALA A 393 -23.69 -14.52 -8.18
CA ALA A 393 -23.05 -13.29 -8.64
C ALA A 393 -22.22 -13.59 -9.89
N ARG A 394 -22.25 -12.70 -10.86
CA ARG A 394 -21.50 -12.86 -12.12
C ARG A 394 -20.94 -11.54 -12.58
N PHE A 395 -19.80 -11.60 -13.26
CA PHE A 395 -19.20 -10.44 -13.89
C PHE A 395 -18.49 -10.83 -15.19
N ALA A 396 -18.32 -9.84 -16.06
CA ALA A 396 -17.51 -9.96 -17.27
C ALA A 396 -16.92 -8.59 -17.60
N ASP A 397 -15.60 -8.52 -17.66
CA ASP A 397 -14.82 -7.34 -17.99
C ASP A 397 -14.10 -7.60 -19.32
N LEU A 398 -14.46 -6.85 -20.37
CA LEU A 398 -13.85 -6.94 -21.70
C LEU A 398 -13.04 -5.68 -21.97
N SER A 399 -11.73 -5.80 -22.08
CA SER A 399 -10.83 -4.67 -22.34
C SER A 399 -10.20 -4.79 -23.74
N LEU A 400 -10.31 -3.74 -24.54
CA LEU A 400 -9.77 -3.64 -25.88
C LEU A 400 -8.80 -2.46 -26.00
N ALA A 401 -7.53 -2.74 -26.26
CA ALA A 401 -6.55 -1.73 -26.62
C ALA A 401 -6.69 -1.36 -28.13
N ILE A 402 -7.42 -0.29 -28.39
CA ILE A 402 -7.74 0.20 -29.76
C ILE A 402 -6.48 0.77 -30.42
N LEU A 403 -5.77 1.64 -29.68
CA LEU A 403 -4.52 2.23 -30.13
C LEU A 403 -3.41 1.91 -29.11
N ARG A 404 -2.25 1.50 -29.60
CA ARG A 404 -1.06 1.26 -28.79
C ARG A 404 0.13 1.99 -29.41
N ASN A 405 0.60 3.04 -28.75
CA ASN A 405 1.71 3.85 -29.21
C ASN A 405 1.62 4.24 -30.69
N ALA A 406 0.38 4.46 -31.17
CA ALA A 406 0.14 4.84 -32.56
C ALA A 406 0.75 6.22 -32.80
N SER A 407 1.66 6.33 -33.77
CA SER A 407 2.27 7.58 -34.14
C SER A 407 1.32 8.35 -35.06
N LEU A 408 0.63 9.38 -34.52
CA LEU A 408 -0.22 10.28 -35.29
C LEU A 408 0.65 11.35 -36.01
N SER A 409 1.78 11.69 -35.41
CA SER A 409 2.83 12.51 -36.01
C SER A 409 4.19 12.12 -35.43
N LYS A 410 5.28 12.74 -35.91
CA LYS A 410 6.64 12.51 -35.37
C LYS A 410 6.74 12.83 -33.87
N LEU A 411 5.85 13.67 -33.34
CA LEU A 411 5.89 14.16 -31.95
C LEU A 411 4.72 13.63 -31.09
N ILE A 412 3.64 13.11 -31.69
CA ILE A 412 2.43 12.76 -30.98
C ILE A 412 2.17 11.25 -31.12
N LYS A 413 2.25 10.58 -29.97
CA LYS A 413 1.84 9.19 -29.82
C LYS A 413 0.46 9.12 -29.18
N ALA A 414 -0.37 8.17 -29.61
CA ALA A 414 -1.69 7.95 -29.07
C ALA A 414 -1.84 6.54 -28.51
N ASN A 415 -2.48 6.45 -27.36
CA ASN A 415 -2.95 5.22 -26.73
C ASN A 415 -4.44 5.35 -26.47
N LEU A 416 -5.20 4.30 -26.72
CA LEU A 416 -6.64 4.27 -26.45
C LEU A 416 -7.05 2.86 -26.05
N THR A 417 -7.65 2.73 -24.88
CA THR A 417 -8.20 1.48 -24.36
C THR A 417 -9.66 1.70 -23.99
N ALA A 418 -10.53 0.81 -24.41
CA ALA A 418 -11.93 0.76 -24.00
C ALA A 418 -12.17 -0.50 -23.18
N THR A 419 -12.87 -0.37 -22.04
CA THR A 419 -13.25 -1.50 -21.18
C THR A 419 -14.75 -1.48 -20.94
N LEU A 420 -15.39 -2.60 -21.22
CA LEU A 420 -16.79 -2.85 -20.88
C LEU A 420 -16.83 -3.76 -19.67
N ARG A 421 -17.59 -3.37 -18.64
CA ARG A 421 -17.79 -4.17 -17.42
C ARG A 421 -19.28 -4.43 -17.27
N HIS A 422 -19.60 -5.67 -17.01
CA HIS A 422 -20.94 -6.12 -16.66
C HIS A 422 -20.87 -6.89 -15.35
N GLU A 423 -21.69 -6.51 -14.38
CA GLU A 423 -21.76 -7.18 -13.09
C GLU A 423 -23.22 -7.30 -12.66
N ARG A 424 -23.64 -8.52 -12.29
CA ARG A 424 -24.95 -8.78 -11.71
C ARG A 424 -24.78 -9.59 -10.43
N ILE A 425 -25.34 -9.09 -9.36
CA ILE A 425 -25.34 -9.73 -8.05
C ILE A 425 -26.79 -9.87 -7.63
N ASP A 426 -27.25 -11.12 -7.49
CA ASP A 426 -28.64 -11.41 -7.18
C ASP A 426 -29.08 -10.78 -5.83
N PRO A 427 -30.37 -10.49 -5.66
CA PRO A 427 -30.93 -10.13 -4.37
C PRO A 427 -30.61 -11.17 -3.31
N LEU A 428 -30.34 -10.71 -2.08
CA LEU A 428 -29.97 -11.56 -0.94
C LEU A 428 -28.66 -12.35 -1.12
N TYR A 429 -27.88 -12.10 -2.17
CA TYR A 429 -26.55 -12.68 -2.31
C TYR A 429 -25.66 -12.23 -1.14
N ARG A 430 -24.99 -13.17 -0.49
CA ARG A 430 -24.05 -12.89 0.60
C ARG A 430 -22.91 -13.91 0.63
N SER A 431 -21.74 -13.46 1.03
CA SER A 431 -20.57 -14.32 1.27
C SER A 431 -19.82 -13.87 2.52
N LEU A 432 -19.35 -14.82 3.34
CA LEU A 432 -18.46 -14.54 4.47
C LEU A 432 -17.04 -14.21 4.03
N GLY A 433 -16.67 -14.60 2.81
CA GLY A 433 -15.32 -14.41 2.28
C GLY A 433 -15.15 -13.14 1.45
N ALA A 434 -16.22 -12.40 1.14
CA ALA A 434 -16.17 -11.20 0.32
C ALA A 434 -17.23 -10.19 0.75
N SER A 435 -16.85 -8.92 0.84
CA SER A 435 -17.80 -7.83 1.03
C SER A 435 -18.42 -7.48 -0.32
N VAL A 436 -19.67 -7.85 -0.51
CA VAL A 436 -20.40 -7.70 -1.78
C VAL A 436 -21.72 -7.01 -1.52
N GLN A 437 -22.04 -6.00 -2.32
CA GLN A 437 -23.35 -5.37 -2.31
C GLN A 437 -24.32 -6.21 -3.15
N ALA A 438 -25.30 -6.82 -2.52
CA ALA A 438 -26.34 -7.61 -3.18
C ALA A 438 -27.34 -6.73 -3.94
N ASN A 439 -28.16 -7.36 -4.79
CA ASN A 439 -29.26 -6.72 -5.49
C ASN A 439 -28.81 -5.57 -6.42
N VAL A 440 -27.78 -5.85 -7.24
CA VAL A 440 -27.16 -4.85 -8.13
C VAL A 440 -26.93 -5.44 -9.50
N LEU A 441 -27.39 -4.71 -10.51
CA LEU A 441 -26.96 -4.89 -11.91
C LEU A 441 -26.21 -3.63 -12.34
N GLN A 442 -24.95 -3.79 -12.71
CA GLN A 442 -24.10 -2.67 -13.12
C GLN A 442 -23.49 -2.91 -14.49
N ASN A 443 -23.56 -1.89 -15.35
CA ASN A 443 -22.86 -1.85 -16.63
C ASN A 443 -21.98 -0.61 -16.67
N VAL A 444 -20.71 -0.76 -17.01
CA VAL A 444 -19.75 0.35 -17.09
C VAL A 444 -19.03 0.30 -18.43
N LEU A 445 -19.00 1.44 -19.10
CA LEU A 445 -18.09 1.70 -20.21
C LEU A 445 -17.00 2.64 -19.70
N GLU A 446 -15.77 2.22 -19.77
CA GLU A 446 -14.60 3.02 -19.43
C GLU A 446 -13.71 3.19 -20.67
N VAL A 447 -13.29 4.41 -20.93
CA VAL A 447 -12.36 4.75 -22.01
C VAL A 447 -11.19 5.50 -21.39
N SER A 448 -9.99 4.97 -21.57
CA SER A 448 -8.76 5.61 -21.12
C SER A 448 -7.80 5.79 -22.31
N GLY A 449 -7.15 6.94 -22.36
CA GLY A 449 -6.23 7.21 -23.46
C GLY A 449 -5.25 8.33 -23.17
N GLY A 450 -4.22 8.37 -24.00
CA GLY A 450 -3.24 9.45 -24.03
C GLY A 450 -3.06 9.96 -25.46
N LEU A 451 -2.96 11.27 -25.59
CA LEU A 451 -2.65 11.94 -26.85
C LEU A 451 -1.49 12.92 -26.62
N GLY A 452 -0.27 12.49 -26.96
CA GLY A 452 0.92 13.21 -26.58
C GLY A 452 0.99 13.37 -25.05
N PRO A 453 1.05 14.61 -24.52
CA PRO A 453 1.08 14.85 -23.08
C PRO A 453 -0.31 14.84 -22.40
N LEU A 454 -1.40 14.84 -23.16
CA LEU A 454 -2.76 14.80 -22.62
C LEU A 454 -3.11 13.35 -22.22
N ALA A 455 -3.51 13.14 -20.97
CA ALA A 455 -4.10 11.90 -20.49
C ALA A 455 -5.59 12.12 -20.18
N VAL A 456 -6.47 11.24 -20.68
CA VAL A 456 -7.92 11.31 -20.45
C VAL A 456 -8.44 9.96 -20.01
N GLN A 457 -9.30 9.97 -19.02
CA GLN A 457 -10.09 8.82 -18.59
C GLN A 457 -11.56 9.26 -18.49
N ALA A 458 -12.44 8.55 -19.17
CA ALA A 458 -13.87 8.78 -19.10
C ALA A 458 -14.59 7.49 -18.75
N SER A 459 -15.63 7.55 -17.94
CA SER A 459 -16.46 6.40 -17.64
C SER A 459 -17.94 6.77 -17.62
N HIS A 460 -18.77 5.81 -18.04
CA HIS A 460 -20.22 5.88 -17.90
C HIS A 460 -20.71 4.59 -17.26
N ALA A 461 -21.28 4.69 -16.07
CA ALA A 461 -21.85 3.58 -15.32
C ALA A 461 -23.36 3.71 -15.24
N ARG A 462 -24.05 2.61 -15.40
CA ARG A 462 -25.47 2.46 -15.11
C ARG A 462 -25.64 1.33 -14.11
N THR A 463 -26.27 1.63 -13.00
CA THR A 463 -26.56 0.68 -11.91
C THR A 463 -28.06 0.66 -11.67
N GLU A 464 -28.63 -0.51 -11.44
CA GLU A 464 -30.01 -0.69 -11.01
C GLU A 464 -30.09 -1.70 -9.88
N ASP A 465 -31.04 -1.51 -9.00
CA ASP A 465 -31.41 -2.40 -7.89
C ASP A 465 -32.78 -3.04 -8.10
N ASN A 466 -33.32 -3.69 -7.07
CA ASN A 466 -34.58 -4.42 -7.09
C ASN A 466 -34.69 -5.35 -8.31
N LEU A 467 -33.70 -6.25 -8.47
CA LEU A 467 -33.57 -7.13 -9.64
C LEU A 467 -34.64 -8.23 -9.70
N ASP A 468 -35.36 -8.50 -8.61
CA ASP A 468 -36.47 -9.45 -8.55
C ASP A 468 -37.81 -8.75 -8.79
N ASP A 469 -37.80 -7.43 -9.10
CA ASP A 469 -38.97 -6.59 -9.36
C ASP A 469 -40.06 -6.72 -8.28
N LEU A 470 -39.62 -6.66 -6.99
CA LEU A 470 -40.51 -6.77 -5.85
C LEU A 470 -41.45 -5.57 -5.83
N GLU A 471 -42.76 -5.80 -5.85
CA GLU A 471 -43.81 -4.76 -5.84
C GLU A 471 -43.85 -3.92 -4.57
N SER A 472 -43.19 -4.33 -3.50
CA SER A 472 -43.09 -3.61 -2.23
C SER A 472 -41.83 -2.77 -2.08
N VAL A 473 -40.96 -2.73 -3.07
CA VAL A 473 -39.64 -2.07 -3.01
C VAL A 473 -39.45 -1.17 -4.22
N LEU A 474 -39.02 0.05 -4.01
CA LEU A 474 -38.66 0.97 -5.11
C LEU A 474 -37.51 0.36 -5.94
N LYS A 475 -37.63 0.47 -7.26
CA LYS A 475 -36.55 0.18 -8.18
C LYS A 475 -35.84 1.48 -8.52
N THR A 476 -34.56 1.57 -8.14
CA THR A 476 -33.76 2.77 -8.37
C THR A 476 -32.71 2.56 -9.44
N PHE A 477 -32.50 3.59 -10.22
CA PHE A 477 -31.46 3.64 -11.26
C PHE A 477 -30.46 4.72 -10.90
N THR A 478 -29.18 4.37 -10.99
CA THR A 478 -28.11 5.34 -10.83
C THR A 478 -27.25 5.37 -12.09
N ARG A 479 -27.11 6.55 -12.68
CA ARG A 479 -26.22 6.79 -13.82
C ARG A 479 -25.09 7.68 -13.37
N VAL A 480 -23.86 7.24 -13.56
CA VAL A 480 -22.67 8.02 -13.22
C VAL A 480 -21.84 8.22 -14.49
N THR A 481 -21.59 9.47 -14.83
CA THR A 481 -20.65 9.83 -15.89
C THR A 481 -19.49 10.58 -15.26
N SER A 482 -18.27 10.11 -15.48
CA SER A 482 -17.07 10.79 -15.00
C SER A 482 -16.08 11.01 -16.15
N VAL A 483 -15.36 12.14 -16.08
CA VAL A 483 -14.25 12.45 -16.98
C VAL A 483 -13.13 13.02 -16.12
N ASN A 484 -11.92 12.53 -16.33
CA ASN A 484 -10.70 13.08 -15.76
C ASN A 484 -9.71 13.34 -16.89
N ALA A 485 -9.21 14.56 -16.98
CA ALA A 485 -8.22 14.95 -17.97
C ALA A 485 -7.04 15.62 -17.27
N VAL A 486 -5.83 15.17 -17.58
CA VAL A 486 -4.58 15.72 -17.05
C VAL A 486 -3.72 16.22 -18.22
N LEU A 487 -3.36 17.48 -18.17
CA LEU A 487 -2.57 18.15 -19.20
C LEU A 487 -1.40 18.92 -18.56
N PRO A 488 -0.17 18.44 -18.66
CA PRO A 488 1.01 19.24 -18.37
C PRO A 488 1.23 20.24 -19.52
N VAL A 489 0.69 21.47 -19.39
CA VAL A 489 0.66 22.47 -20.46
C VAL A 489 2.06 22.80 -20.97
N GLY A 490 3.06 22.80 -20.08
CA GLY A 490 4.45 23.02 -20.46
C GLY A 490 5.01 22.01 -21.48
N SER A 491 4.47 20.79 -21.50
CA SER A 491 4.88 19.74 -22.43
C SER A 491 4.32 19.91 -23.85
N LEU A 492 3.30 20.77 -24.04
CA LEU A 492 2.77 21.10 -25.37
C LEU A 492 3.76 21.95 -26.17
N LEU A 493 4.55 22.81 -25.50
CA LEU A 493 5.51 23.69 -26.17
C LEU A 493 6.82 22.95 -26.48
N SER A 494 7.26 22.08 -25.63
CA SER A 494 8.46 21.26 -25.83
C SER A 494 8.39 19.99 -24.98
N ALA A 495 8.41 18.84 -25.64
CA ALA A 495 8.42 17.53 -24.95
C ALA A 495 9.77 17.26 -24.24
N SER A 496 10.87 17.83 -24.74
CA SER A 496 12.21 17.61 -24.20
C SER A 496 12.57 18.55 -23.04
N LYS A 497 11.98 19.73 -23.00
CA LYS A 497 12.19 20.75 -21.93
C LYS A 497 10.86 21.42 -21.62
N PRO A 498 9.99 20.80 -20.79
CA PRO A 498 8.74 21.41 -20.40
C PRO A 498 8.98 22.77 -19.72
N SER A 499 8.20 23.79 -20.10
CA SER A 499 8.28 25.10 -19.47
C SER A 499 7.76 25.05 -18.04
N ALA A 500 8.60 25.38 -17.07
CA ALA A 500 8.22 25.41 -15.65
C ALA A 500 7.19 26.51 -15.31
N TRP A 501 7.03 27.52 -16.19
CA TRP A 501 6.06 28.60 -16.00
C TRP A 501 4.62 28.20 -16.32
N LEU A 502 4.44 27.10 -17.03
CA LEU A 502 3.12 26.61 -17.40
C LEU A 502 2.65 25.51 -16.45
N PRO A 503 1.38 25.53 -16.04
CA PRO A 503 0.89 24.60 -15.05
C PRO A 503 0.70 23.19 -15.60
N GLN A 504 0.65 22.23 -14.70
CA GLN A 504 -0.11 21.03 -14.93
C GLN A 504 -1.56 21.31 -14.58
N VAL A 505 -2.46 21.12 -15.54
CA VAL A 505 -3.90 21.31 -15.36
C VAL A 505 -4.57 19.94 -15.26
N THR A 506 -5.35 19.74 -14.21
CA THR A 506 -6.25 18.59 -14.07
C THR A 506 -7.68 19.08 -14.07
N TRP A 507 -8.49 18.53 -14.96
CA TRP A 507 -9.93 18.78 -14.99
C TRP A 507 -10.67 17.49 -14.67
N THR A 508 -11.64 17.58 -13.73
CA THR A 508 -12.52 16.47 -13.39
C THR A 508 -13.97 16.90 -13.51
N LEU A 509 -14.79 16.01 -14.05
CA LEU A 509 -16.24 16.13 -14.11
C LEU A 509 -16.85 14.83 -13.60
N SER A 510 -17.83 14.92 -12.69
CA SER A 510 -18.65 13.78 -12.28
C SER A 510 -20.11 14.21 -12.25
N ARG A 511 -20.96 13.49 -12.97
CA ARG A 511 -22.40 13.65 -12.95
C ARG A 511 -23.04 12.36 -12.49
N THR A 512 -23.82 12.43 -11.42
CA THR A 512 -24.64 11.32 -10.90
C THR A 512 -26.09 11.68 -11.06
N HIS A 513 -26.87 10.80 -11.65
CA HIS A 513 -28.33 10.90 -11.69
C HIS A 513 -28.92 9.64 -11.06
N GLN A 514 -29.58 9.80 -9.92
CA GLN A 514 -30.31 8.74 -9.22
C GLN A 514 -31.80 9.03 -9.36
N PHE A 515 -32.55 8.03 -9.82
CA PHE A 515 -33.99 8.19 -10.03
C PHE A 515 -34.70 6.84 -9.92
N ALA A 516 -36.00 6.88 -9.62
CA ALA A 516 -36.92 5.75 -9.75
C ALA A 516 -37.87 6.01 -10.94
N ASN A 517 -38.19 4.97 -11.72
CA ASN A 517 -39.11 5.14 -12.84
C ASN A 517 -40.57 5.17 -12.40
N ASP A 518 -40.94 4.29 -11.47
CA ASP A 518 -42.32 4.08 -11.05
C ASP A 518 -42.39 3.84 -9.55
N VAL A 519 -43.51 4.22 -8.97
CA VAL A 519 -43.83 3.88 -7.58
C VAL A 519 -44.58 2.56 -7.57
N PRO A 520 -44.16 1.56 -6.79
CA PRO A 520 -44.81 0.27 -6.74
C PRO A 520 -46.28 0.39 -6.24
N VAL A 521 -47.21 -0.21 -6.96
CA VAL A 521 -48.66 -0.08 -6.70
C VAL A 521 -49.08 -0.66 -5.34
N ASN A 522 -48.40 -1.69 -4.87
CA ASN A 522 -48.71 -2.40 -3.60
C ASN A 522 -47.69 -2.06 -2.51
N SER A 523 -47.20 -0.84 -2.48
CA SER A 523 -46.21 -0.37 -1.50
C SER A 523 -46.76 0.84 -0.70
N ASP A 524 -46.10 1.10 0.42
CA ASP A 524 -46.34 2.34 1.20
C ASP A 524 -45.63 3.58 0.59
N PHE A 525 -44.99 3.41 -0.58
CA PHE A 525 -44.36 4.50 -1.29
C PHE A 525 -45.36 5.34 -2.08
N THR A 526 -45.12 6.62 -2.13
CA THR A 526 -45.84 7.57 -2.96
C THR A 526 -44.87 8.23 -3.95
N GLU A 527 -45.36 8.98 -4.92
CA GLU A 527 -44.53 9.75 -5.85
C GLU A 527 -43.52 10.66 -5.16
N THR A 528 -43.91 11.17 -3.95
CA THR A 528 -43.03 11.99 -3.12
C THR A 528 -41.86 11.22 -2.49
N HIS A 529 -41.89 9.88 -2.49
CA HIS A 529 -40.81 9.04 -2.01
C HIS A 529 -39.87 8.57 -3.13
N ALA A 530 -40.31 8.69 -4.41
CA ALA A 530 -39.50 8.29 -5.55
C ALA A 530 -38.31 9.27 -5.71
N PRO A 531 -37.08 8.81 -5.56
CA PRO A 531 -35.93 9.68 -5.72
C PRO A 531 -35.80 10.15 -7.18
N ASP A 532 -35.54 11.42 -7.39
CA ASP A 532 -35.01 11.96 -8.65
C ASP A 532 -34.05 13.10 -8.31
N GLN A 533 -32.77 12.84 -8.44
CA GLN A 533 -31.72 13.75 -8.03
C GLN A 533 -30.55 13.71 -8.99
N VAL A 534 -30.10 14.89 -9.42
CA VAL A 534 -28.92 15.06 -10.25
C VAL A 534 -27.83 15.81 -9.50
N SER A 535 -26.67 15.18 -9.34
CA SER A 535 -25.49 15.83 -8.76
C SER A 535 -24.42 16.03 -9.83
N ASN A 536 -23.94 17.26 -9.99
CA ASN A 536 -22.85 17.61 -10.89
C ASN A 536 -21.68 18.18 -10.09
N ASN A 537 -20.51 17.55 -10.18
CA ASN A 537 -19.30 18.01 -9.56
C ASN A 537 -18.26 18.29 -10.64
N GLN A 538 -17.68 19.49 -10.62
CA GLN A 538 -16.60 19.88 -11.54
C GLN A 538 -15.46 20.45 -10.74
N SER A 539 -14.23 20.06 -11.07
CA SER A 539 -13.05 20.72 -10.53
C SER A 539 -11.99 21.00 -11.60
N VAL A 540 -11.32 22.09 -11.42
CA VAL A 540 -10.13 22.47 -12.20
C VAL A 540 -9.03 22.73 -11.20
N ASP A 541 -7.92 22.01 -11.34
CA ASP A 541 -6.72 22.15 -10.51
C ASP A 541 -5.55 22.56 -11.40
N GLY A 542 -4.90 23.66 -11.09
CA GLY A 542 -3.70 24.14 -11.73
C GLY A 542 -2.53 24.13 -10.76
N GLN A 543 -1.44 23.46 -11.13
CA GLN A 543 -0.24 23.36 -10.29
C GLN A 543 0.98 23.88 -11.05
N TRP A 544 1.72 24.75 -10.41
CA TRP A 544 2.97 25.35 -10.93
C TRP A 544 4.14 24.95 -10.04
N MET A 545 5.26 24.62 -10.66
CA MET A 545 6.54 24.36 -10.00
C MET A 545 7.63 25.19 -10.67
N ILE A 546 7.93 26.36 -10.11
CA ILE A 546 8.85 27.34 -10.68
C ILE A 546 10.08 27.44 -9.79
N GLY A 547 11.10 26.66 -10.10
CA GLY A 547 12.30 26.61 -9.29
C GLY A 547 12.01 26.17 -7.86
N LYS A 548 12.14 27.07 -6.89
CA LYS A 548 11.88 26.84 -5.47
C LYS A 548 10.46 27.18 -5.03
N TRP A 549 9.64 27.69 -5.93
CA TRP A 549 8.27 28.06 -5.69
C TRP A 549 7.31 26.98 -6.16
N LYS A 550 6.27 26.75 -5.37
CA LYS A 550 5.12 25.91 -5.70
C LYS A 550 3.87 26.78 -5.60
N ALA A 551 3.01 26.73 -6.58
CA ALA A 551 1.72 27.40 -6.52
C ALA A 551 0.64 26.43 -6.97
N GLY A 552 -0.52 26.53 -6.37
CA GLY A 552 -1.68 25.74 -6.71
C GLY A 552 -2.94 26.58 -6.68
N TYR A 553 -3.82 26.36 -7.65
CA TYR A 553 -5.15 26.91 -7.65
C TYR A 553 -6.16 25.82 -7.96
N ARG A 554 -7.16 25.65 -7.10
CA ARG A 554 -8.26 24.72 -7.32
C ARG A 554 -9.58 25.46 -7.29
N TYR A 555 -10.34 25.27 -8.33
CA TYR A 555 -11.74 25.63 -8.44
C TYR A 555 -12.60 24.36 -8.32
N ASN A 556 -13.63 24.38 -7.49
CA ASN A 556 -14.58 23.28 -7.35
C ASN A 556 -16.01 23.84 -7.36
N LEU A 557 -16.86 23.25 -8.20
CA LEU A 557 -18.28 23.55 -8.30
C LEU A 557 -19.07 22.26 -8.13
N SER A 558 -19.90 22.20 -7.09
CA SER A 558 -20.84 21.10 -6.86
C SER A 558 -22.26 21.66 -6.89
N ARG A 559 -23.14 21.01 -7.64
CA ARG A 559 -24.55 21.33 -7.71
C ARG A 559 -25.37 20.06 -7.58
N GLN A 560 -26.31 20.06 -6.69
CA GLN A 560 -27.32 19.03 -6.53
C GLN A 560 -28.67 19.64 -6.87
N ASP A 561 -29.29 19.07 -7.88
CA ASP A 561 -30.62 19.41 -8.41
C ASP A 561 -31.57 18.30 -7.94
N ASN A 562 -32.46 18.60 -7.03
CA ASN A 562 -33.45 17.68 -6.50
C ASN A 562 -34.77 17.87 -7.29
N ARG A 563 -35.12 16.85 -8.06
CA ARG A 563 -36.29 16.80 -8.94
C ARG A 563 -37.42 15.98 -8.35
N GLN A 564 -37.23 15.43 -7.16
CA GLN A 564 -38.22 14.65 -6.44
C GLN A 564 -39.46 15.49 -6.15
N LEU A 565 -40.65 14.96 -6.43
CA LEU A 565 -41.93 15.64 -6.23
C LEU A 565 -42.07 16.15 -4.79
N GLY A 566 -42.37 17.43 -4.63
CA GLY A 566 -42.48 18.10 -3.34
C GLY A 566 -41.17 18.50 -2.69
N ARG A 567 -40.02 18.23 -3.36
CA ARG A 567 -38.70 18.60 -2.89
C ARG A 567 -37.85 19.34 -3.93
N GLU A 568 -38.49 19.94 -4.91
CA GLU A 568 -37.83 20.66 -6.01
C GLU A 568 -37.04 21.87 -5.52
N LYS A 569 -37.39 22.38 -4.31
CA LYS A 569 -36.65 23.48 -3.67
C LYS A 569 -35.43 23.03 -2.86
N SER A 570 -35.26 21.72 -2.65
CA SER A 570 -34.16 21.17 -1.84
C SER A 570 -32.80 21.07 -2.60
N ASP A 571 -32.56 22.08 -3.45
CA ASP A 571 -31.32 22.17 -4.22
C ASP A 571 -30.17 22.65 -3.35
N LEU A 572 -29.01 22.05 -3.60
CA LEU A 572 -27.75 22.41 -2.93
C LEU A 572 -26.73 22.89 -3.95
N GLY A 573 -26.04 23.97 -3.64
CA GLY A 573 -24.94 24.49 -4.43
C GLY A 573 -23.71 24.73 -3.56
N ASN A 574 -22.56 24.33 -4.02
CA ASN A 574 -21.28 24.62 -3.37
C ASN A 574 -20.27 25.10 -4.39
N LEU A 575 -19.66 26.25 -4.13
CA LEU A 575 -18.58 26.84 -4.92
C LEU A 575 -17.37 27.03 -4.01
N ALA A 576 -16.25 26.44 -4.37
CA ALA A 576 -15.02 26.57 -3.61
C ALA A 576 -13.83 26.99 -4.48
N HIS A 577 -13.04 27.90 -3.92
CA HIS A 577 -11.75 28.33 -4.46
C HIS A 577 -10.66 28.03 -3.42
N ASN A 578 -9.58 27.44 -3.84
CA ASN A 578 -8.44 27.18 -2.97
C ASN A 578 -7.17 27.64 -3.69
N VAL A 579 -6.39 28.51 -3.05
CA VAL A 579 -5.10 28.98 -3.49
C VAL A 579 -4.04 28.48 -2.51
N ALA A 580 -2.99 27.89 -3.02
CA ALA A 580 -1.84 27.43 -2.23
C ALA A 580 -0.56 28.02 -2.80
N ALA A 581 0.34 28.45 -1.94
CA ALA A 581 1.67 28.91 -2.29
C ALA A 581 2.69 28.27 -1.34
N GLY A 582 3.81 27.81 -1.89
CA GLY A 582 4.89 27.23 -1.11
C GLY A 582 6.24 27.72 -1.62
N PHE A 583 7.18 27.83 -0.73
CA PHE A 583 8.54 28.24 -1.03
C PHE A 583 9.55 27.40 -0.25
N SER A 584 10.42 26.71 -0.98
CA SER A 584 11.44 25.81 -0.43
C SER A 584 12.83 26.26 -0.92
N PRO A 585 13.38 27.37 -0.37
CA PRO A 585 14.66 27.94 -0.83
C PRO A 585 15.85 27.03 -0.58
N TRP A 586 15.79 26.24 0.49
CA TRP A 586 16.81 25.28 0.89
C TRP A 586 16.16 23.96 1.30
N SER A 587 16.91 22.87 1.28
CA SER A 587 16.42 21.52 1.68
C SER A 587 16.03 21.42 3.16
N TRP A 588 16.42 22.38 3.98
CA TRP A 588 16.13 22.46 5.40
C TRP A 588 15.01 23.45 5.76
N PHE A 589 14.46 24.21 4.79
CA PHE A 589 13.42 25.20 5.02
C PHE A 589 12.30 25.08 3.99
N ASP A 590 11.08 24.87 4.47
CA ASP A 590 9.85 24.88 3.67
C ASP A 590 8.81 25.75 4.37
N ILE A 591 8.18 26.63 3.60
CA ILE A 591 7.06 27.45 4.06
C ILE A 591 5.92 27.35 3.07
N GLY A 592 4.71 27.19 3.57
CA GLY A 592 3.50 27.17 2.75
C GLY A 592 2.41 28.05 3.34
N ALA A 593 1.59 28.58 2.46
CA ALA A 593 0.37 29.31 2.82
C ALA A 593 -0.79 28.82 1.94
N THR A 594 -1.98 28.78 2.51
CA THR A 594 -3.20 28.41 1.81
C THR A 594 -4.31 29.40 2.13
N TYR A 595 -5.11 29.72 1.14
CA TYR A 595 -6.36 30.44 1.30
C TYR A 595 -7.48 29.69 0.60
N ALA A 596 -8.56 29.43 1.31
CA ALA A 596 -9.74 28.81 0.75
C ALA A 596 -10.98 29.67 1.02
N PHE A 597 -11.83 29.76 0.02
CA PHE A 597 -13.17 30.31 0.11
C PHE A 597 -14.17 29.28 -0.37
N GLU A 598 -15.23 29.06 0.39
CA GLU A 598 -16.31 28.14 0.07
C GLU A 598 -17.65 28.81 0.34
N GLY A 599 -18.53 28.84 -0.65
CA GLY A 599 -19.90 29.31 -0.53
C GLY A 599 -20.86 28.15 -0.77
N ALA A 600 -21.54 27.70 0.28
CA ALA A 600 -22.55 26.64 0.22
C ALA A 600 -23.96 27.29 0.31
N ARG A 601 -24.85 26.89 -0.60
CA ARG A 601 -26.26 27.34 -0.63
C ARG A 601 -27.19 26.17 -0.44
N ASN A 602 -28.17 26.36 0.42
CA ASN A 602 -29.35 25.50 0.56
C ASN A 602 -30.57 26.30 0.13
N HIS A 603 -31.17 25.92 -0.98
CA HIS A 603 -32.29 26.64 -1.57
C HIS A 603 -33.60 26.39 -0.81
N GLU A 604 -33.76 25.24 -0.15
CA GLU A 604 -34.93 24.92 0.68
C GLU A 604 -34.98 25.81 1.92
N LEU A 605 -33.86 25.93 2.61
CA LEU A 605 -33.73 26.73 3.81
C LEU A 605 -33.48 28.22 3.51
N LEU A 606 -33.34 28.59 2.23
CA LEU A 606 -32.90 29.92 1.79
C LEU A 606 -31.65 30.41 2.52
N GLN A 607 -30.76 29.44 2.84
CA GLN A 607 -29.56 29.66 3.63
C GLN A 607 -28.31 29.56 2.75
N ARG A 608 -27.40 30.48 3.00
CA ARG A 608 -26.06 30.45 2.42
C ARG A 608 -25.03 30.45 3.54
N ASN A 609 -24.04 29.58 3.46
CA ASN A 609 -22.90 29.52 4.36
C ASN A 609 -21.64 29.90 3.60
N ASP A 610 -21.00 30.99 3.98
CA ASP A 610 -19.72 31.41 3.44
C ASP A 610 -18.59 31.05 4.43
N THR A 611 -17.68 30.19 4.01
CA THR A 611 -16.54 29.75 4.81
C THR A 611 -15.26 30.28 4.18
N ARG A 612 -14.42 30.91 4.98
CA ARG A 612 -13.07 31.35 4.60
C ARG A 612 -12.06 30.65 5.50
N ARG A 613 -11.00 30.13 4.89
CA ARG A 613 -9.92 29.49 5.64
C ARG A 613 -8.58 30.05 5.19
N VAL A 614 -7.75 30.40 6.16
CA VAL A 614 -6.34 30.73 5.98
C VAL A 614 -5.51 29.67 6.68
N GLY A 615 -4.50 29.15 6.02
CA GLY A 615 -3.56 28.22 6.61
C GLY A 615 -2.12 28.66 6.33
N ALA A 616 -1.23 28.33 7.24
CA ALA A 616 0.20 28.47 7.08
C ALA A 616 0.93 27.28 7.68
N ASN A 617 1.98 26.83 7.03
CA ASN A 617 2.87 25.81 7.57
C ASN A 617 4.32 26.23 7.39
N VAL A 618 5.15 25.90 8.35
CA VAL A 618 6.60 26.11 8.34
C VAL A 618 7.27 24.82 8.79
N ASP A 619 8.21 24.33 8.00
CA ASP A 619 9.07 23.19 8.33
C ASP A 619 10.53 23.64 8.27
N LEU A 620 11.19 23.57 9.41
CA LEU A 620 12.59 23.96 9.60
C LEU A 620 13.38 22.74 10.04
N ARG A 621 14.41 22.36 9.30
CA ARG A 621 15.34 21.27 9.62
C ARG A 621 16.79 21.74 9.55
N PRO A 622 17.20 22.65 10.43
CA PRO A 622 18.54 23.30 10.35
C PRO A 622 19.66 22.28 10.43
N THR A 623 19.41 21.12 11.02
CA THR A 623 20.33 20.00 11.03
C THR A 623 19.58 18.70 10.74
N ARG A 624 20.31 17.61 10.44
CA ARG A 624 19.70 16.26 10.28
C ARG A 624 19.03 15.74 11.54
N HIS A 625 19.26 16.38 12.66
CA HIS A 625 18.83 15.95 13.99
C HIS A 625 17.74 16.84 14.59
N LEU A 626 17.62 18.08 14.19
CA LEU A 626 16.68 19.04 14.76
C LEU A 626 15.65 19.43 13.73
N GLY A 627 14.35 19.36 14.09
CA GLY A 627 13.22 19.78 13.28
C GLY A 627 12.24 20.61 14.10
N LEU A 628 11.74 21.70 13.48
CA LEU A 628 10.64 22.51 13.98
C LEU A 628 9.55 22.52 12.91
N THR A 629 8.37 22.02 13.24
CA THR A 629 7.19 22.07 12.38
C THR A 629 6.13 22.94 13.05
N SER A 630 5.61 23.92 12.32
CA SER A 630 4.50 24.74 12.77
C SER A 630 3.38 24.68 11.74
N VAL A 631 2.14 24.47 12.21
CA VAL A 631 0.93 24.50 11.39
C VAL A 631 -0.07 25.41 12.06
N PHE A 632 -0.57 26.36 11.32
CA PHE A 632 -1.63 27.27 11.71
C PHE A 632 -2.78 27.19 10.75
N SER A 633 -4.01 27.18 11.24
CA SER A 633 -5.20 27.39 10.43
C SER A 633 -6.23 28.24 11.17
N ARG A 634 -6.92 29.10 10.42
CA ARG A 634 -8.03 29.87 10.90
C ARG A 634 -9.18 29.78 9.93
N THR A 635 -10.36 29.47 10.44
CA THR A 635 -11.59 29.28 9.66
C THR A 635 -12.66 30.19 10.20
N TRP A 636 -13.29 30.94 9.31
CA TRP A 636 -14.49 31.74 9.60
C TRP A 636 -15.63 31.20 8.76
N THR A 637 -16.77 30.93 9.42
CA THR A 637 -18.01 30.54 8.73
C THR A 637 -19.10 31.49 9.16
N ARG A 638 -19.82 32.04 8.19
CA ARG A 638 -20.95 32.93 8.40
C ARG A 638 -22.10 32.44 7.54
N ASP A 639 -23.27 32.41 8.11
CA ASP A 639 -24.52 32.13 7.40
C ASP A 639 -25.23 33.41 6.93
N ASP A 640 -26.08 33.27 5.90
CA ASP A 640 -26.98 34.27 5.39
C ASP A 640 -28.37 33.62 5.22
N PRO A 641 -29.45 34.07 5.92
CA PRO A 641 -29.50 35.24 6.83
C PRO A 641 -28.57 35.04 8.02
N GLN A 642 -27.95 36.11 8.47
CA GLN A 642 -26.95 36.08 9.54
C GLN A 642 -27.58 35.64 10.87
N THR A 643 -27.55 34.36 11.16
CA THR A 643 -28.00 33.76 12.42
C THR A 643 -26.84 33.27 13.26
N SER A 644 -25.72 32.94 12.63
CA SER A 644 -24.54 32.48 13.31
C SER A 644 -23.24 32.87 12.62
N GLU A 645 -22.20 33.09 13.40
CA GLU A 645 -20.82 33.26 12.95
C GLU A 645 -19.94 32.40 13.81
N THR A 646 -19.15 31.52 13.14
CA THR A 646 -18.23 30.63 13.82
C THR A 646 -16.79 30.94 13.40
N GLU A 647 -15.91 31.05 14.39
CA GLU A 647 -14.48 31.23 14.19
C GLU A 647 -13.73 30.13 14.89
N ASN A 648 -12.83 29.43 14.15
CA ASN A 648 -11.99 28.36 14.67
C ASN A 648 -10.52 28.63 14.34
N ASP A 649 -9.68 28.64 15.37
CA ASP A 649 -8.23 28.76 15.25
C ASP A 649 -7.56 27.46 15.74
N ASP A 650 -6.66 26.92 14.93
CA ASP A 650 -5.82 25.79 15.28
C ASP A 650 -4.34 26.17 15.11
N LEU A 651 -3.56 25.97 16.13
CA LEU A 651 -2.10 26.13 16.10
C LEU A 651 -1.43 24.90 16.68
N SER A 652 -0.53 24.32 15.93
CA SER A 652 0.36 23.23 16.38
C SER A 652 1.80 23.58 16.10
N ILE A 653 2.64 23.54 17.13
CA ILE A 653 4.09 23.76 17.03
C ILE A 653 4.78 22.54 17.62
N GLU A 654 5.62 21.88 16.86
CA GLU A 654 6.39 20.72 17.31
C GLU A 654 7.87 20.96 17.09
N LEU A 655 8.62 20.88 18.18
CA LEU A 655 10.07 20.78 18.18
C LEU A 655 10.45 19.31 18.34
N SER A 656 11.26 18.79 17.43
CA SER A 656 11.71 17.41 17.47
C SER A 656 13.22 17.31 17.31
N GLN A 657 13.82 16.39 18.05
CA GLN A 657 15.24 16.07 17.97
C GLN A 657 15.45 14.58 17.76
N ASN A 658 16.06 14.24 16.63
CA ASN A 658 16.47 12.88 16.32
C ASN A 658 17.90 12.66 16.84
N PHE A 659 18.14 11.53 17.50
CA PHE A 659 19.44 11.17 18.01
C PHE A 659 19.77 9.70 17.71
N LYS A 660 21.06 9.38 17.71
CA LYS A 660 21.56 8.02 17.52
C LYS A 660 22.08 7.52 18.85
N LEU A 661 21.61 6.36 19.30
CA LEU A 661 22.02 5.77 20.58
C LEU A 661 23.45 5.21 20.53
N ILE A 662 23.88 4.67 19.38
CA ILE A 662 25.21 4.09 19.19
C ILE A 662 25.85 4.67 17.93
N ARG A 663 27.05 5.23 18.01
CA ARG A 663 27.74 5.90 16.89
C ARG A 663 28.49 4.98 15.94
N SER A 664 28.83 3.75 16.36
CA SER A 664 29.79 2.88 15.67
C SER A 664 29.19 1.82 14.75
N VAL A 665 27.86 1.62 14.72
CA VAL A 665 27.20 0.56 13.93
C VAL A 665 26.39 1.18 12.78
N ALA A 666 26.44 0.57 11.60
CA ALA A 666 25.80 1.10 10.38
C ALA A 666 24.26 1.09 10.44
N GLU A 667 23.65 0.05 11.00
CA GLU A 667 22.23 -0.03 11.36
C GLU A 667 22.08 0.38 12.82
N ARG A 668 21.62 1.61 13.06
CA ARG A 668 21.81 2.29 14.36
C ARG A 668 20.48 2.43 15.09
N PRO A 669 20.41 2.02 16.38
CA PRO A 669 19.29 2.41 17.21
C PRO A 669 19.18 3.94 17.23
N SER A 670 17.99 4.43 16.91
CA SER A 670 17.69 5.84 16.81
C SER A 670 16.57 6.21 17.76
N GLY A 671 16.58 7.45 18.22
CA GLY A 671 15.52 7.98 19.03
C GLY A 671 15.05 9.33 18.51
N ARG A 672 13.82 9.69 18.85
CA ARG A 672 13.22 10.99 18.61
C ARG A 672 12.64 11.51 19.92
N LEU A 673 13.09 12.68 20.33
CA LEU A 673 12.42 13.48 21.33
C LEU A 673 11.51 14.46 20.64
N PHE A 674 10.33 14.72 21.18
CA PHE A 674 9.49 15.80 20.69
C PHE A 674 8.83 16.57 21.85
N LEU A 675 8.59 17.83 21.58
CA LEU A 675 7.77 18.72 22.39
C LEU A 675 6.76 19.39 21.47
N ARG A 676 5.46 19.18 21.72
CA ARG A 676 4.39 19.68 20.89
C ARG A 676 3.45 20.55 21.72
N TYR A 677 3.34 21.80 21.29
CA TYR A 677 2.32 22.71 21.75
C TYR A 677 1.14 22.72 20.77
N GLN A 678 -0.05 22.53 21.30
CA GLN A 678 -1.30 22.61 20.52
C GLN A 678 -2.24 23.59 21.19
N ARG A 679 -2.86 24.45 20.40
CA ARG A 679 -3.90 25.37 20.83
C ARG A 679 -5.05 25.31 19.86
N GLN A 680 -6.25 25.18 20.40
CA GLN A 680 -7.50 25.27 19.64
C GLN A 680 -8.36 26.35 20.28
N SER A 681 -8.96 27.21 19.47
CA SER A 681 -9.92 28.21 19.89
C SER A 681 -11.14 28.11 19.00
N ALA A 682 -12.30 27.97 19.56
CA ALA A 682 -13.56 28.01 18.85
C ALA A 682 -14.43 29.13 19.47
N SER A 683 -14.99 29.96 18.64
CA SER A 683 -15.92 31.03 19.04
C SER A 683 -17.17 30.91 18.18
N ASN A 684 -18.33 30.90 18.83
CA ASN A 684 -19.63 30.92 18.16
C ASN A 684 -20.39 32.13 18.62
N THR A 685 -20.82 32.97 17.68
CA THR A 685 -21.62 34.17 17.90
C THR A 685 -22.98 33.91 17.27
N ALA A 686 -24.05 33.99 18.08
CA ALA A 686 -25.43 33.94 17.60
C ALA A 686 -25.93 35.36 17.31
N PHE A 687 -26.92 35.45 16.43
CA PHE A 687 -27.63 36.71 16.14
C PHE A 687 -29.12 36.47 16.33
N LEU A 688 -29.70 37.19 17.25
CA LEU A 688 -31.16 37.18 17.49
C LEU A 688 -31.77 38.47 16.96
N ASN A 689 -32.69 38.37 15.98
CA ASN A 689 -33.29 39.53 15.30
C ASN A 689 -32.24 40.54 14.78
N SER A 690 -31.14 40.03 14.19
CA SER A 690 -29.99 40.82 13.71
C SER A 690 -29.19 41.52 14.82
N ILE A 691 -29.45 41.26 16.08
CA ILE A 691 -28.65 41.72 17.22
C ILE A 691 -27.59 40.67 17.52
N ARG A 692 -26.36 41.11 17.56
CA ARG A 692 -25.21 40.23 17.88
C ARG A 692 -25.22 39.91 19.38
N GLU A 693 -25.25 38.65 19.71
CA GLU A 693 -25.09 38.18 21.07
C GLU A 693 -23.58 38.07 21.45
N ASP A 694 -23.31 37.95 22.74
CA ASP A 694 -21.95 37.74 23.21
C ASP A 694 -21.42 36.40 22.74
N PRO A 695 -20.19 36.35 22.18
CA PRO A 695 -19.62 35.12 21.64
C PRO A 695 -19.37 34.08 22.74
N VAL A 696 -19.89 32.89 22.53
CA VAL A 696 -19.50 31.73 23.34
C VAL A 696 -18.18 31.20 22.81
N SER A 697 -17.09 31.39 23.59
CA SER A 697 -15.76 30.95 23.18
C SER A 697 -15.22 29.84 24.08
N ARG A 698 -14.64 28.86 23.44
CA ARG A 698 -13.90 27.77 24.08
C ARG A 698 -12.45 27.81 23.63
N ARG A 699 -11.53 27.84 24.57
CA ARG A 699 -10.09 27.74 24.28
C ARG A 699 -9.52 26.54 24.99
N THR A 700 -8.82 25.72 24.24
CA THR A 700 -8.11 24.55 24.74
C THR A 700 -6.65 24.63 24.32
N TRP A 701 -5.75 24.16 25.19
CA TRP A 701 -4.36 24.04 24.85
C TRP A 701 -3.72 22.87 25.57
N ALA A 702 -2.75 22.27 24.95
CA ALA A 702 -2.00 21.16 25.48
C ALA A 702 -0.52 21.31 25.13
N LEU A 703 0.35 20.97 26.08
CA LEU A 703 1.77 20.81 25.87
C LEU A 703 2.11 19.33 26.08
N ASN A 704 2.43 18.64 24.99
CA ASN A 704 2.75 17.23 24.98
C ASN A 704 4.24 17.03 24.74
N SER A 705 4.86 16.08 25.43
CA SER A 705 6.21 15.63 25.14
C SER A 705 6.26 14.13 24.99
N GLY A 706 7.20 13.63 24.22
CA GLY A 706 7.37 12.20 24.07
C GLY A 706 8.77 11.83 23.62
N VAL A 707 9.09 10.58 23.87
CA VAL A 707 10.31 9.92 23.41
C VAL A 707 9.89 8.70 22.62
N SER A 708 10.38 8.59 21.40
CA SER A 708 10.28 7.36 20.61
C SER A 708 11.70 6.81 20.44
N LEU A 709 11.90 5.56 20.83
CA LEU A 709 13.18 4.86 20.69
C LEU A 709 12.96 3.68 19.74
N ASN A 710 13.71 3.64 18.67
CA ASN A 710 13.81 2.50 17.79
C ASN A 710 15.18 1.87 18.03
N ALA A 711 15.19 0.72 18.70
CA ALA A 711 16.39 -0.05 18.97
C ALA A 711 16.45 -1.20 17.95
N PHE A 712 17.48 -1.24 17.13
CA PHE A 712 17.76 -2.16 16.03
C PHE A 712 17.19 -1.77 14.66
#